data_87762185f300b7fc977a5240ea964b55
#
_entry.id   87762185f300b7fc977a5240ea964b55
#
_cell.length_a   1.000
_cell.length_b   1.000
_cell.length_c   1.000
_cell.angle_alpha   90.00
_cell.angle_beta   90.00
_cell.angle_gamma   90.00
#
_symmetry.space_group_name_H-M   'P 1'
#
loop_
_entity.id
_entity.type
_entity.pdbx_description
1 polymer ?
#
loop_
_entity_poly.entity_id
_entity_poly.type
_entity_poly.pdbx_seq_one_letter_code
_entity_poly.pdbx_strand_id
1 'polypeptide(L)'
;MTSEKFSKLHKNLLKINYIRNNSIFATMDQFVSSTDGTKESLSFDKFKLEVLHDYYIACLSRETSLLARREVLTGKAKFGIFGDGKEVAQVAMAKFFKHGDWRSGYYRDQTWMMALNIGNPQHYFSQLYADPSLERDPFSMGRQMTSHYTSRNVDKNGEWLDLANMYNVATDMAPTASQMPRSIGLAYASKAFREVEGIKQFTNLSSNGNEVCFATIGDASTSEGHFWESINTAGVLQIPLVIFVWDDGYGISVPVEYQTTKGSISKALRDIEKEEGTNGFYIATVKGWDYMGMVEAFEEGINLARETHTPVLFHVQELTQPQGHSTSGSHERYKSEERLEWERERDCLKKMKSWLLENALADEVTLDKILSDARENVRIARDNAWQNYLAPLKVQIQKTVQILNDVAQQFPEKQKELKKLSGNLSAIREPLRRNVLQTLYKIILLVGEENAPQAKSYYDELLNENAGLYNSYLYDEGPKSALKVQAVAPVVTETSKMMNGYEILNHYFDQLFSNNPKVFAFGEDLGKIGGVNQGFVGLQKKHGQERIFDTGIRELTIMGQAIGMALRGLRPIGEIQYLDYLIYGLQPLTDDVATLHYRTGGQQSCPVIVRTRGHRLEGIWHSGSPMGMILSTLRGFHVCVPRNMVQAACMYNTLLQSNDPGLVIEVLNSYRLKEKLPENIGEMTLAFGVPEILQQGSDITIVSYGATLRIIQQAIKIVAPLGISCELIDVQTLLPFDIHHEILKSLQKTNRIVFVDEDVPGGATAFMYNKVLEEQGGYKYLDVAARTITA
;
A
#
# COMPACT_ATOMS: atom_id res chain seq x y z
N MET A 1 30.44 1.07 25.00
CA MET A 1 29.98 2.48 24.91
C MET A 1 30.64 3.27 26.02
N THR A 2 31.44 4.27 25.73
CA THR A 2 32.17 5.08 26.72
C THR A 2 31.20 6.03 27.44
N SER A 3 31.47 6.32 28.71
CA SER A 3 30.74 7.23 29.62
C SER A 3 30.42 8.59 29.00
N GLU A 4 31.23 9.08 28.08
CA GLU A 4 31.03 10.35 27.34
C GLU A 4 29.87 10.31 26.34
N LYS A 5 29.64 9.16 25.68
CA LYS A 5 28.49 8.98 24.75
C LYS A 5 27.16 8.93 25.51
N PHE A 6 27.16 8.33 26.71
CA PHE A 6 25.98 8.31 27.59
C PHE A 6 25.63 9.71 28.10
N SER A 7 26.66 10.51 28.46
CA SER A 7 26.49 11.89 28.91
C SER A 7 25.95 12.81 27.81
N LYS A 8 26.34 12.60 26.54
CA LYS A 8 25.86 13.40 25.40
C LYS A 8 24.42 13.06 24.99
N LEU A 9 24.07 11.76 25.05
CA LEU A 9 22.69 11.29 24.84
C LEU A 9 21.76 11.78 25.96
N HIS A 10 22.24 11.73 27.20
CA HIS A 10 21.49 12.22 28.37
C HIS A 10 21.30 13.74 28.34
N LYS A 11 22.32 14.53 27.90
CA LYS A 11 22.21 15.98 27.70
C LYS A 11 21.23 16.33 26.57
N ASN A 12 21.14 15.55 25.52
CA ASN A 12 20.17 15.77 24.44
C ASN A 12 18.74 15.41 24.90
N LEU A 13 18.57 14.32 25.64
CA LEU A 13 17.28 13.96 26.27
C LEU A 13 16.87 15.02 27.32
N LEU A 14 17.81 15.54 28.11
CA LEU A 14 17.54 16.63 29.04
C LEU A 14 17.21 17.95 28.32
N LYS A 15 17.80 18.23 27.15
CA LYS A 15 17.44 19.40 26.32
C LYS A 15 16.04 19.27 25.73
N ILE A 16 15.64 18.08 25.28
CA ILE A 16 14.29 17.80 24.79
C ILE A 16 13.28 17.92 25.96
N ASN A 17 13.60 17.39 27.13
CA ASN A 17 12.79 17.56 28.33
C ASN A 17 12.79 18.99 28.86
N TYR A 18 13.90 19.74 28.73
CA TYR A 18 13.97 21.15 29.13
C TYR A 18 13.13 22.04 28.20
N ILE A 19 13.09 21.78 26.90
CA ILE A 19 12.22 22.48 25.93
C ILE A 19 10.75 22.11 26.18
N ARG A 20 10.45 20.85 26.47
CA ARG A 20 9.12 20.41 26.92
C ARG A 20 8.65 21.09 28.21
N ASN A 21 9.52 21.23 29.21
CA ASN A 21 9.19 21.80 30.52
C ASN A 21 9.17 23.32 30.59
N ASN A 22 9.76 24.04 29.61
CA ASN A 22 9.82 25.50 29.57
C ASN A 22 9.01 26.14 28.42
N SER A 23 8.30 25.38 27.62
CA SER A 23 7.37 25.93 26.64
C SER A 23 6.03 26.24 27.32
N ILE A 24 5.30 27.22 26.78
CA ILE A 24 3.92 27.56 27.18
C ILE A 24 3.03 26.30 27.09
N PHE A 25 3.47 25.25 26.38
CA PHE A 25 2.78 24.02 26.07
C PHE A 25 3.16 22.82 26.96
N ALA A 26 4.13 22.90 27.87
CA ALA A 26 4.43 21.83 28.83
C ALA A 26 3.24 21.50 29.75
N THR A 27 2.36 22.47 29.98
CA THR A 27 1.08 22.32 30.69
C THR A 27 -0.03 21.72 29.80
N MET A 28 0.10 21.77 28.47
CA MET A 28 -0.95 21.34 27.51
C MET A 28 -0.94 19.83 27.27
N ASP A 29 0.22 19.17 27.21
CA ASP A 29 0.33 17.70 27.10
C ASP A 29 -0.40 16.97 28.24
N GLN A 30 -0.57 17.60 29.40
CA GLN A 30 -1.37 17.07 30.53
C GLN A 30 -2.89 17.29 30.36
N PHE A 31 -3.32 18.32 29.58
CA PHE A 31 -4.73 18.63 29.38
C PHE A 31 -5.37 17.85 28.21
N VAL A 32 -4.60 17.56 27.16
CA VAL A 32 -5.10 16.82 25.96
C VAL A 32 -5.39 15.34 26.27
N SER A 33 -4.78 14.79 27.32
CA SER A 33 -4.99 13.38 27.73
C SER A 33 -6.28 13.11 28.54
N SER A 34 -7.12 14.13 28.82
CA SER A 34 -8.28 14.02 29.74
C SER A 34 -9.64 14.31 29.11
N THR A 35 -9.82 14.19 27.81
CA THR A 35 -11.14 14.36 27.17
C THR A 35 -11.94 13.06 27.20
N ASP A 36 -12.53 12.76 28.35
CA ASP A 36 -13.66 11.83 28.48
C ASP A 36 -14.95 12.57 28.06
N GLY A 37 -15.79 11.89 27.29
CA GLY A 37 -16.88 12.44 26.48
C GLY A 37 -18.09 13.04 27.20
N THR A 38 -17.90 14.04 28.06
CA THR A 38 -19.02 14.83 28.60
C THR A 38 -19.09 16.19 27.94
N LYS A 39 -20.28 16.60 27.50
CA LYS A 39 -20.59 17.95 26.96
C LYS A 39 -20.48 19.01 28.07
N GLU A 40 -19.27 19.32 28.51
CA GLU A 40 -19.00 20.55 29.25
C GLU A 40 -18.70 21.66 28.23
N SER A 41 -19.37 22.80 28.40
CA SER A 41 -19.04 24.01 27.62
C SER A 41 -17.56 24.34 27.85
N LEU A 42 -16.78 24.39 26.78
CA LEU A 42 -15.36 24.79 26.83
C LEU A 42 -15.25 26.15 27.53
N SER A 43 -14.46 26.25 28.59
CA SER A 43 -14.10 27.55 29.14
C SER A 43 -13.35 28.36 28.09
N PHE A 44 -13.47 29.68 28.10
CA PHE A 44 -12.77 30.56 27.17
C PHE A 44 -11.25 30.32 27.17
N ASP A 45 -10.66 30.08 28.34
CA ASP A 45 -9.22 29.80 28.49
C ASP A 45 -8.84 28.48 27.81
N LYS A 46 -9.66 27.43 27.93
CA LYS A 46 -9.43 26.16 27.27
C LYS A 46 -9.53 26.30 25.73
N PHE A 47 -10.55 27.00 25.25
CA PHE A 47 -10.68 27.33 23.82
C PHE A 47 -9.46 28.10 23.29
N LYS A 48 -9.04 29.15 24.01
CA LYS A 48 -7.87 29.95 23.65
C LYS A 48 -6.60 29.11 23.56
N LEU A 49 -6.35 28.23 24.53
CA LEU A 49 -5.19 27.33 24.53
C LEU A 49 -5.22 26.38 23.34
N GLU A 50 -6.38 25.78 23.05
CA GLU A 50 -6.57 24.86 21.93
C GLU A 50 -6.27 25.53 20.58
N VAL A 51 -6.79 26.72 20.37
CA VAL A 51 -6.56 27.47 19.11
C VAL A 51 -5.10 27.90 18.96
N LEU A 52 -4.43 28.30 20.05
CA LEU A 52 -3.00 28.62 20.04
C LEU A 52 -2.15 27.38 19.74
N HIS A 53 -2.57 26.21 20.24
CA HIS A 53 -1.93 24.94 19.87
C HIS A 53 -2.09 24.63 18.38
N ASP A 54 -3.28 24.79 17.82
CA ASP A 54 -3.53 24.62 16.40
C ASP A 54 -2.65 25.55 15.55
N TYR A 55 -2.52 26.80 15.96
CA TYR A 55 -1.62 27.75 15.30
C TYR A 55 -0.15 27.31 15.40
N TYR A 56 0.29 26.78 16.55
CA TYR A 56 1.64 26.23 16.70
C TYR A 56 1.88 25.04 15.75
N ILE A 57 0.95 24.08 15.68
CA ILE A 57 1.07 22.91 14.77
C ILE A 57 1.11 23.37 13.30
N ALA A 58 0.29 24.35 12.93
CA ALA A 58 0.30 24.92 11.61
C ALA A 58 1.64 25.59 11.27
N CYS A 59 2.21 26.37 12.20
CA CYS A 59 3.55 26.93 12.07
C CYS A 59 4.65 25.87 11.98
N LEU A 60 4.58 24.83 12.82
CA LEU A 60 5.52 23.70 12.83
C LEU A 60 5.55 23.00 11.48
N SER A 61 4.39 22.73 10.90
CA SER A 61 4.25 22.12 9.58
C SER A 61 4.81 23.01 8.47
N ARG A 62 4.52 24.32 8.47
CA ARG A 62 5.04 25.28 7.50
C ARG A 62 6.57 25.35 7.55
N GLU A 63 7.15 25.48 8.73
CA GLU A 63 8.60 25.55 8.90
C GLU A 63 9.27 24.23 8.49
N THR A 64 8.60 23.09 8.71
CA THR A 64 9.06 21.78 8.21
C THR A 64 9.14 21.78 6.67
N SER A 65 8.11 22.24 5.98
CA SER A 65 8.09 22.37 4.52
C SER A 65 9.20 23.28 3.98
N LEU A 66 9.37 24.46 4.61
CA LEU A 66 10.38 25.45 4.22
C LEU A 66 11.80 24.89 4.35
N LEU A 67 12.09 24.23 5.48
CA LEU A 67 13.41 23.66 5.72
C LEU A 67 13.66 22.43 4.83
N ALA A 68 12.64 21.57 4.64
CA ALA A 68 12.73 20.39 3.77
C ALA A 68 13.03 20.76 2.31
N ARG A 69 12.38 21.82 1.77
CA ARG A 69 12.71 22.35 0.44
C ARG A 69 14.18 22.75 0.34
N ARG A 70 14.71 23.40 1.38
CA ARG A 70 16.13 23.79 1.42
C ARG A 70 17.07 22.57 1.41
N GLU A 71 16.76 21.52 2.16
CA GLU A 71 17.52 20.26 2.16
C GLU A 71 17.56 19.59 0.77
N VAL A 72 16.46 19.67 -0.01
CA VAL A 72 16.44 19.20 -1.41
C VAL A 72 17.28 20.09 -2.32
N LEU A 73 17.10 21.41 -2.25
CA LEU A 73 17.82 22.36 -3.12
C LEU A 73 19.34 22.35 -2.85
N THR A 74 19.76 21.99 -1.64
CA THR A 74 21.18 21.82 -1.29
C THR A 74 21.73 20.42 -1.61
N GLY A 75 20.92 19.51 -2.13
CA GLY A 75 21.32 18.19 -2.63
C GLY A 75 21.35 17.06 -1.61
N LYS A 76 21.05 17.31 -0.32
CA LYS A 76 20.98 16.27 0.72
C LYS A 76 19.82 15.31 0.52
N ALA A 77 18.68 15.81 0.05
CA ALA A 77 17.56 15.00 -0.40
C ALA A 77 17.38 15.14 -1.93
N LYS A 78 16.65 14.19 -2.56
CA LYS A 78 16.57 14.15 -4.03
C LYS A 78 15.31 14.76 -4.58
N PHE A 79 14.21 14.71 -3.83
CA PHE A 79 12.91 15.21 -4.24
C PHE A 79 12.10 15.60 -3.00
N GLY A 80 11.24 16.61 -3.15
CA GLY A 80 10.30 17.02 -2.09
C GLY A 80 9.00 17.56 -2.69
N ILE A 81 7.92 17.18 -2.04
CA ILE A 81 6.58 17.67 -2.27
C ILE A 81 5.98 17.99 -0.91
N PHE A 82 5.37 19.16 -0.74
CA PHE A 82 5.07 19.68 0.58
C PHE A 82 3.61 20.11 0.69
N GLY A 83 3.07 20.05 1.92
CA GLY A 83 1.68 20.36 2.26
C GLY A 83 1.40 21.82 2.63
N ASP A 84 2.35 22.72 2.36
CA ASP A 84 2.22 24.14 2.69
C ASP A 84 1.02 24.81 1.99
N GLY A 85 0.37 25.74 2.71
CA GLY A 85 -0.85 26.42 2.26
C GLY A 85 -2.16 25.72 2.64
N LYS A 86 -2.12 24.55 3.29
CA LYS A 86 -3.26 23.75 3.72
C LYS A 86 -3.31 23.53 5.24
N GLU A 87 -2.40 24.18 5.98
CA GLU A 87 -2.16 23.91 7.40
C GLU A 87 -3.41 24.16 8.26
N VAL A 88 -4.06 25.30 8.09
CA VAL A 88 -5.22 25.70 8.92
C VAL A 88 -6.42 24.80 8.65
N ALA A 89 -6.65 24.40 7.39
CA ALA A 89 -7.70 23.48 7.05
C ALA A 89 -7.48 22.08 7.66
N GLN A 90 -6.23 21.63 7.71
CA GLN A 90 -5.88 20.31 8.27
C GLN A 90 -5.93 20.27 9.80
N VAL A 91 -5.58 21.33 10.52
CA VAL A 91 -5.77 21.37 11.98
C VAL A 91 -7.24 21.45 12.34
N ALA A 92 -8.08 22.18 11.58
CA ALA A 92 -9.52 22.19 11.76
C ALA A 92 -10.15 20.81 11.55
N MET A 93 -9.74 20.09 10.50
CA MET A 93 -10.19 18.73 10.19
C MET A 93 -9.78 17.73 11.28
N ALA A 94 -8.56 17.85 11.79
CA ALA A 94 -8.00 16.92 12.79
C ALA A 94 -8.84 16.81 14.06
N LYS A 95 -9.58 17.86 14.44
CA LYS A 95 -10.44 17.90 15.64
C LYS A 95 -11.54 16.85 15.63
N PHE A 96 -11.97 16.41 14.46
CA PHE A 96 -13.10 15.51 14.29
C PHE A 96 -12.70 14.07 13.92
N PHE A 97 -11.41 13.83 13.73
CA PHE A 97 -10.85 12.49 13.50
C PHE A 97 -10.68 11.75 14.83
N LYS A 98 -11.44 10.68 15.04
CA LYS A 98 -11.51 9.93 16.30
C LYS A 98 -10.75 8.61 16.19
N HIS A 99 -10.43 8.00 17.33
CA HIS A 99 -9.98 6.61 17.37
C HIS A 99 -11.01 5.72 16.65
N GLY A 100 -10.53 4.75 15.89
CA GLY A 100 -11.32 3.90 15.02
C GLY A 100 -11.49 4.44 13.59
N ASP A 101 -11.49 5.77 13.39
CA ASP A 101 -11.59 6.38 12.07
C ASP A 101 -10.41 6.00 11.17
N TRP A 102 -10.64 6.04 9.86
CA TRP A 102 -9.65 5.68 8.86
C TRP A 102 -9.31 6.86 7.95
N ARG A 103 -8.02 7.05 7.72
CA ARG A 103 -7.52 7.99 6.73
C ARG A 103 -7.19 7.27 5.41
N SER A 104 -7.73 7.75 4.29
CA SER A 104 -7.32 7.47 2.92
C SER A 104 -6.84 8.76 2.27
N GLY A 105 -5.62 9.15 2.58
CA GLY A 105 -5.08 10.47 2.22
C GLY A 105 -4.02 10.43 1.13
N TYR A 106 -3.31 11.55 0.99
CA TYR A 106 -2.22 11.72 0.04
C TYR A 106 -1.08 12.60 0.62
N TYR A 107 -0.03 12.80 -0.13
CA TYR A 107 1.25 13.36 0.28
C TYR A 107 1.24 14.81 0.81
N ARG A 108 0.10 15.52 0.85
CA ARG A 108 0.04 16.88 1.42
C ARG A 108 -0.57 16.94 2.82
N ASP A 109 -0.87 15.81 3.45
CA ASP A 109 -1.55 15.73 4.74
C ASP A 109 -0.63 15.84 5.96
N GLN A 110 0.57 16.38 5.81
CA GLN A 110 1.57 16.41 6.87
C GLN A 110 1.10 17.15 8.14
N THR A 111 0.34 18.23 8.00
CA THR A 111 -0.15 19.01 9.15
C THR A 111 -1.17 18.19 9.94
N TRP A 112 -2.07 17.48 9.25
CA TRP A 112 -3.02 16.57 9.89
C TRP A 112 -2.32 15.48 10.71
N MET A 113 -1.28 14.85 10.15
CA MET A 113 -0.52 13.83 10.87
C MET A 113 0.25 14.38 12.07
N MET A 114 0.73 15.62 12.00
CA MET A 114 1.35 16.30 13.13
C MET A 114 0.33 16.67 14.21
N ALA A 115 -0.87 17.15 13.82
CA ALA A 115 -1.95 17.49 14.75
C ALA A 115 -2.45 16.28 15.57
N LEU A 116 -2.46 15.10 14.96
CA LEU A 116 -2.81 13.84 15.62
C LEU A 116 -1.64 13.17 16.37
N ASN A 117 -0.45 13.78 16.35
CA ASN A 117 0.78 13.20 16.90
C ASN A 117 1.15 11.81 16.32
N ILE A 118 0.66 11.48 15.11
CA ILE A 118 1.03 10.27 14.35
C ILE A 118 2.43 10.46 13.77
N GLY A 119 2.70 11.65 13.23
CA GLY A 119 3.99 12.06 12.69
C GLY A 119 4.54 13.30 13.39
N ASN A 120 5.85 13.49 13.29
CA ASN A 120 6.54 14.69 13.79
C ASN A 120 7.63 15.12 12.80
N PRO A 121 8.22 16.32 12.93
CA PRO A 121 9.24 16.79 12.01
C PRO A 121 10.46 15.87 11.88
N GLN A 122 10.86 15.15 12.95
CA GLN A 122 12.00 14.23 12.87
C GLN A 122 11.70 13.01 12.01
N HIS A 123 10.51 12.39 12.14
CA HIS A 123 10.04 11.32 11.25
C HIS A 123 9.98 11.79 9.80
N TYR A 124 9.47 13.02 9.58
CA TYR A 124 9.39 13.64 8.26
C TYR A 124 10.77 13.75 7.59
N PHE A 125 11.78 14.27 8.31
CA PHE A 125 13.15 14.37 7.79
C PHE A 125 13.83 13.01 7.62
N SER A 126 13.56 12.04 8.50
CA SER A 126 14.06 10.68 8.33
C SER A 126 13.54 10.05 7.02
N GLN A 127 12.26 10.22 6.71
CA GLN A 127 11.68 9.78 5.44
C GLN A 127 12.26 10.57 4.25
N LEU A 128 12.45 11.88 4.36
CA LEU A 128 13.06 12.74 3.33
C LEU A 128 14.48 12.28 2.96
N TYR A 129 15.25 11.79 3.95
CA TYR A 129 16.59 11.24 3.73
C TYR A 129 16.59 9.76 3.35
N ALA A 130 15.42 9.14 3.21
CA ALA A 130 15.25 7.71 2.94
C ALA A 130 15.96 6.82 3.98
N ASP A 131 15.78 7.12 5.27
CA ASP A 131 16.36 6.32 6.37
C ASP A 131 15.68 4.95 6.44
N PRO A 132 16.42 3.83 6.27
CA PRO A 132 15.83 2.50 6.20
C PRO A 132 15.45 1.90 7.57
N SER A 133 15.47 2.67 8.64
CA SER A 133 15.10 2.22 9.98
C SER A 133 13.62 2.45 10.26
N LEU A 134 12.88 1.39 10.59
CA LEU A 134 11.47 1.48 11.00
C LEU A 134 11.27 2.32 12.29
N GLU A 135 12.27 2.39 13.16
CA GLU A 135 12.22 3.22 14.36
C GLU A 135 12.27 4.72 14.03
N ARG A 136 12.98 5.11 12.96
CA ARG A 136 13.24 6.51 12.59
C ARG A 136 12.33 7.01 11.47
N ASP A 137 11.99 6.15 10.49
CA ASP A 137 10.89 6.35 9.56
C ASP A 137 9.84 5.26 9.81
N PRO A 138 8.90 5.51 10.75
CA PRO A 138 7.91 4.51 11.15
C PRO A 138 6.84 4.26 10.09
N PHE A 139 6.87 4.98 8.98
CA PHE A 139 5.85 4.89 7.93
C PHE A 139 6.27 3.99 6.77
N SER A 140 7.56 4.03 6.37
CA SER A 140 7.99 3.38 5.14
C SER A 140 9.38 2.76 5.17
N MET A 141 10.15 2.89 6.23
CA MET A 141 11.57 2.45 6.25
C MET A 141 12.38 3.09 5.09
N GLY A 142 12.13 4.35 4.75
CA GLY A 142 12.76 5.02 3.63
C GLY A 142 12.37 4.53 2.23
N ARG A 143 11.32 3.71 2.12
CA ARG A 143 10.89 3.07 0.86
C ARG A 143 9.90 3.91 0.06
N GLN A 144 9.38 4.99 0.62
CA GLN A 144 8.48 5.93 -0.03
C GLN A 144 9.06 7.34 -0.01
N MET A 145 8.50 8.22 -0.85
CA MET A 145 8.80 9.65 -0.82
C MET A 145 8.34 10.26 0.52
N THR A 146 8.85 11.45 0.82
CA THR A 146 8.42 12.21 2.01
C THR A 146 6.91 12.46 2.01
N SER A 147 6.33 12.59 3.19
CA SER A 147 4.90 12.78 3.44
C SER A 147 4.01 11.60 3.01
N HIS A 148 4.54 10.37 3.03
CA HIS A 148 3.75 9.15 2.86
C HIS A 148 3.61 8.46 4.22
N TYR A 149 2.41 8.43 4.74
CA TYR A 149 2.11 7.99 6.11
C TYR A 149 1.47 6.60 6.12
N THR A 150 1.65 5.90 7.22
CA THR A 150 1.11 4.55 7.45
C THR A 150 0.93 4.36 8.96
N SER A 151 -0.16 3.72 9.38
CA SER A 151 -0.25 3.09 10.69
C SER A 151 -0.24 1.57 10.55
N ARG A 152 0.21 0.89 11.59
CA ARG A 152 0.20 -0.58 11.62
C ARG A 152 -1.23 -1.09 11.79
N ASN A 153 -1.63 -2.15 11.05
CA ASN A 153 -2.92 -2.82 11.27
C ASN A 153 -2.78 -4.25 11.81
N VAL A 154 -1.58 -4.84 11.72
CA VAL A 154 -1.27 -6.16 12.29
C VAL A 154 -0.02 -6.09 13.17
N ASP A 155 0.10 -7.01 14.13
CA ASP A 155 1.33 -7.19 14.91
C ASP A 155 2.39 -7.99 14.12
N LYS A 156 3.54 -8.27 14.77
CA LYS A 156 4.63 -9.07 14.17
C LYS A 156 4.26 -10.53 13.89
N ASN A 157 3.17 -11.03 14.46
CA ASN A 157 2.66 -12.38 14.24
C ASN A 157 1.56 -12.41 13.18
N GLY A 158 1.20 -11.25 12.61
CA GLY A 158 0.11 -11.10 11.66
C GLY A 158 -1.28 -11.08 12.30
N GLU A 159 -1.39 -10.91 13.62
CA GLU A 159 -2.66 -10.76 14.30
C GLU A 159 -3.15 -9.31 14.25
N TRP A 160 -4.45 -9.12 14.05
CA TRP A 160 -5.06 -7.80 13.93
C TRP A 160 -5.00 -7.02 15.24
N LEU A 161 -4.54 -5.78 15.16
CA LEU A 161 -4.48 -4.87 16.29
C LEU A 161 -5.88 -4.38 16.71
N ASP A 162 -5.95 -3.63 17.78
CA ASP A 162 -7.17 -2.96 18.25
C ASP A 162 -7.44 -1.69 17.43
N LEU A 163 -7.91 -1.89 16.19
CA LEU A 163 -8.16 -0.82 15.21
C LEU A 163 -9.28 0.12 15.68
N ALA A 164 -10.19 -0.34 16.52
CA ALA A 164 -11.27 0.47 17.07
C ALA A 164 -10.78 1.55 18.06
N ASN A 165 -9.61 1.35 18.68
CA ASN A 165 -9.06 2.22 19.71
C ASN A 165 -7.76 2.93 19.28
N MET A 166 -7.48 3.04 17.98
CA MET A 166 -6.31 3.75 17.45
C MET A 166 -6.67 4.63 16.24
N TYR A 167 -5.81 5.57 15.91
CA TYR A 167 -5.90 6.29 14.63
C TYR A 167 -5.39 5.40 13.50
N ASN A 168 -6.22 5.18 12.47
CA ASN A 168 -5.88 4.28 11.38
C ASN A 168 -5.54 5.06 10.10
N VAL A 169 -4.37 4.79 9.56
CA VAL A 169 -3.85 5.43 8.35
C VAL A 169 -3.54 4.35 7.32
N ALA A 170 -4.38 4.24 6.29
CA ALA A 170 -4.07 3.40 5.13
C ALA A 170 -2.87 4.01 4.40
N THR A 171 -1.85 3.21 4.08
CA THR A 171 -0.58 3.69 3.54
C THR A 171 -0.76 4.56 2.28
N ASP A 172 -0.07 5.68 2.22
CA ASP A 172 -0.17 6.60 1.08
C ASP A 172 0.41 6.00 -0.21
N MET A 173 -0.08 6.54 -1.33
CA MET A 173 0.33 6.22 -2.69
C MET A 173 0.62 7.51 -3.46
N ALA A 174 1.57 7.45 -4.39
CA ALA A 174 1.95 8.59 -5.23
C ALA A 174 1.05 8.81 -6.47
N PRO A 175 0.49 7.77 -7.13
CA PRO A 175 -0.36 7.98 -8.30
C PRO A 175 -1.61 8.81 -7.95
N THR A 176 -1.96 9.71 -8.86
CA THR A 176 -3.01 10.72 -8.67
C THR A 176 -4.38 10.06 -8.47
N ALA A 177 -5.08 10.44 -7.40
CA ALA A 177 -6.40 9.94 -7.01
C ALA A 177 -6.49 8.43 -6.66
N SER A 178 -5.38 7.68 -6.63
CA SER A 178 -5.39 6.23 -6.36
C SER A 178 -5.93 5.86 -4.96
N GLN A 179 -5.93 6.79 -4.01
CA GLN A 179 -6.53 6.60 -2.68
C GLN A 179 -8.06 6.57 -2.69
N MET A 180 -8.70 7.09 -3.75
CA MET A 180 -10.17 7.22 -3.80
C MET A 180 -10.91 5.88 -3.85
N PRO A 181 -10.54 4.91 -4.71
CA PRO A 181 -11.25 3.64 -4.79
C PRO A 181 -11.25 2.87 -3.45
N ARG A 182 -10.13 2.80 -2.72
CA ARG A 182 -10.08 2.09 -1.43
C ARG A 182 -10.86 2.79 -0.32
N SER A 183 -11.05 4.12 -0.41
CA SER A 183 -11.87 4.85 0.56
C SER A 183 -13.31 4.33 0.62
N ILE A 184 -13.82 3.83 -0.50
CA ILE A 184 -15.11 3.15 -0.59
C ILE A 184 -15.16 1.93 0.34
N GLY A 185 -14.15 1.07 0.27
CA GLY A 185 -14.10 -0.14 1.10
C GLY A 185 -13.86 0.15 2.57
N LEU A 186 -13.03 1.14 2.88
CA LEU A 186 -12.79 1.59 4.26
C LEU A 186 -14.09 2.10 4.91
N ALA A 187 -14.89 2.89 4.18
CA ALA A 187 -16.18 3.36 4.64
C ALA A 187 -17.24 2.26 4.64
N TYR A 188 -17.26 1.40 3.60
CA TYR A 188 -18.23 0.30 3.52
C TYR A 188 -18.08 -0.71 4.66
N ALA A 189 -16.86 -0.94 5.13
CA ALA A 189 -16.63 -1.81 6.27
C ALA A 189 -17.36 -1.31 7.53
N SER A 190 -17.45 0.01 7.78
CA SER A 190 -18.25 0.56 8.88
C SER A 190 -19.73 0.22 8.71
N LYS A 191 -20.27 0.36 7.48
CA LYS A 191 -21.64 -0.06 7.18
C LYS A 191 -21.83 -1.57 7.45
N ALA A 192 -20.91 -2.40 6.98
CA ALA A 192 -20.95 -3.83 7.22
C ALA A 192 -20.93 -4.18 8.72
N PHE A 193 -20.05 -3.56 9.52
CA PHE A 193 -20.00 -3.75 10.98
C PHE A 193 -21.27 -3.29 11.69
N ARG A 194 -21.99 -2.32 11.15
CA ARG A 194 -23.28 -1.85 11.67
C ARG A 194 -24.44 -2.82 11.33
N GLU A 195 -24.47 -3.34 10.12
CA GLU A 195 -25.59 -4.11 9.58
C GLU A 195 -25.47 -5.63 9.73
N VAL A 196 -24.26 -6.21 9.65
CA VAL A 196 -24.03 -7.66 9.67
C VAL A 196 -23.82 -8.17 11.10
N GLU A 197 -24.80 -8.85 11.66
CA GLU A 197 -24.79 -9.33 13.05
C GLU A 197 -23.58 -10.21 13.38
N GLY A 198 -23.22 -11.11 12.47
CA GLY A 198 -22.14 -12.09 12.68
C GLY A 198 -20.75 -11.49 12.91
N ILE A 199 -20.52 -10.23 12.51
CA ILE A 199 -19.21 -9.58 12.68
C ILE A 199 -19.15 -8.56 13.82
N LYS A 200 -20.24 -8.23 14.49
CA LYS A 200 -20.29 -7.29 15.62
C LYS A 200 -19.43 -7.74 16.82
N GLN A 201 -19.16 -9.04 16.93
CA GLN A 201 -18.30 -9.63 17.97
C GLN A 201 -16.81 -9.20 17.84
N PHE A 202 -16.37 -8.73 16.69
CA PHE A 202 -14.98 -8.30 16.47
C PHE A 202 -14.77 -6.83 16.89
N THR A 203 -14.93 -6.56 18.17
CA THR A 203 -14.90 -5.22 18.78
C THR A 203 -13.54 -4.53 18.67
N ASN A 204 -12.46 -5.30 18.48
CA ASN A 204 -11.14 -4.77 18.18
C ASN A 204 -11.02 -4.20 16.74
N LEU A 205 -11.92 -4.56 15.84
CA LEU A 205 -11.88 -4.08 14.44
C LEU A 205 -12.81 -2.88 14.23
N SER A 206 -13.89 -2.78 14.99
CA SER A 206 -14.88 -1.69 14.85
C SER A 206 -15.69 -1.47 16.12
N SER A 207 -16.01 -0.22 16.39
CA SER A 207 -16.97 0.20 17.42
C SER A 207 -18.38 0.29 16.82
N ASN A 208 -18.94 -0.88 16.47
CA ASN A 208 -20.28 -1.02 15.90
C ASN A 208 -20.54 -0.18 14.62
N GLY A 209 -19.50 -0.02 13.78
CA GLY A 209 -19.60 0.71 12.52
C GLY A 209 -19.77 2.23 12.66
N ASN A 210 -19.30 2.80 13.76
CA ASN A 210 -19.34 4.25 14.00
C ASN A 210 -18.16 5.00 13.37
N GLU A 211 -17.19 4.31 12.83
CA GLU A 211 -15.99 4.89 12.23
C GLU A 211 -16.33 5.56 10.89
N VAL A 212 -15.67 6.68 10.64
CA VAL A 212 -15.74 7.44 9.38
C VAL A 212 -14.44 7.26 8.60
N CYS A 213 -14.54 7.14 7.29
CA CYS A 213 -13.39 7.23 6.40
C CYS A 213 -13.19 8.67 5.94
N PHE A 214 -12.03 9.25 6.24
CA PHE A 214 -11.62 10.57 5.77
C PHE A 214 -10.73 10.39 4.53
N ALA A 215 -11.15 10.91 3.40
CA ALA A 215 -10.39 10.93 2.16
C ALA A 215 -9.99 12.36 1.79
N THR A 216 -8.74 12.57 1.43
CA THR A 216 -8.23 13.88 0.99
C THR A 216 -7.75 13.80 -0.46
N ILE A 217 -8.02 14.85 -1.23
CA ILE A 217 -7.67 14.92 -2.66
C ILE A 217 -7.47 16.39 -3.08
N GLY A 218 -6.53 16.63 -4.01
CA GLY A 218 -6.40 17.95 -4.64
C GLY A 218 -7.47 18.17 -5.71
N ASP A 219 -7.85 19.41 -5.93
CA ASP A 219 -8.87 19.81 -6.94
C ASP A 219 -8.54 19.27 -8.34
N ALA A 220 -7.32 19.42 -8.81
CA ALA A 220 -6.90 18.90 -10.10
C ALA A 220 -7.02 17.36 -10.22
N SER A 221 -6.80 16.65 -9.12
CA SER A 221 -6.91 15.20 -9.06
C SER A 221 -8.37 14.71 -9.19
N THR A 222 -9.34 15.60 -9.00
CA THR A 222 -10.77 15.27 -9.23
C THR A 222 -11.10 15.06 -10.70
N SER A 223 -10.18 15.36 -11.63
CA SER A 223 -10.32 15.05 -13.06
C SER A 223 -10.17 13.57 -13.39
N GLU A 224 -9.55 12.79 -12.48
CA GLU A 224 -9.32 11.36 -12.67
C GLU A 224 -10.61 10.54 -12.58
N GLY A 225 -10.71 9.48 -13.39
CA GLY A 225 -11.83 8.53 -13.35
C GLY A 225 -12.04 7.88 -11.98
N HIS A 226 -10.95 7.70 -11.21
CA HIS A 226 -10.95 7.21 -9.83
C HIS A 226 -11.86 8.03 -8.92
N PHE A 227 -11.83 9.36 -9.06
CA PHE A 227 -12.69 10.24 -8.28
C PHE A 227 -14.17 10.07 -8.68
N TRP A 228 -14.48 10.16 -9.98
CA TRP A 228 -15.85 10.10 -10.47
C TRP A 228 -16.55 8.78 -10.17
N GLU A 229 -15.87 7.67 -10.38
CA GLU A 229 -16.41 6.35 -10.06
C GLU A 229 -16.61 6.17 -8.55
N SER A 230 -15.67 6.68 -7.73
CA SER A 230 -15.78 6.66 -6.27
C SER A 230 -16.95 7.52 -5.75
N ILE A 231 -17.15 8.71 -6.31
CA ILE A 231 -18.30 9.56 -5.96
C ILE A 231 -19.62 8.83 -6.25
N ASN A 232 -19.79 8.32 -7.47
CA ASN A 232 -21.01 7.59 -7.82
C ASN A 232 -21.22 6.39 -6.90
N THR A 233 -20.15 5.62 -6.64
CA THR A 233 -20.23 4.44 -5.78
C THR A 233 -20.61 4.80 -4.34
N ALA A 234 -20.01 5.83 -3.75
CA ALA A 234 -20.33 6.27 -2.38
C ALA A 234 -21.77 6.76 -2.27
N GLY A 235 -22.25 7.51 -3.27
CA GLY A 235 -23.63 7.98 -3.35
C GLY A 235 -24.63 6.81 -3.41
N VAL A 236 -24.35 5.79 -4.22
CA VAL A 236 -25.21 4.60 -4.32
C VAL A 236 -25.20 3.79 -3.03
N LEU A 237 -24.03 3.56 -2.44
CA LEU A 237 -23.88 2.70 -1.27
C LEU A 237 -24.31 3.34 0.06
N GLN A 238 -24.39 4.67 0.12
CA GLN A 238 -24.62 5.42 1.37
C GLN A 238 -23.73 4.92 2.50
N ILE A 239 -22.50 5.42 2.53
CA ILE A 239 -21.41 4.97 3.41
C ILE A 239 -20.77 6.18 4.12
N PRO A 240 -20.21 6.03 5.34
CA PRO A 240 -19.60 7.12 6.10
C PRO A 240 -18.23 7.52 5.52
N LEU A 241 -18.25 8.09 4.32
CA LEU A 241 -17.10 8.62 3.62
C LEU A 241 -17.16 10.15 3.62
N VAL A 242 -16.12 10.80 4.15
CA VAL A 242 -15.96 12.25 4.12
C VAL A 242 -14.78 12.60 3.22
N ILE A 243 -15.02 13.33 2.16
CA ILE A 243 -14.03 13.72 1.15
C ILE A 243 -13.72 15.21 1.31
N PHE A 244 -12.42 15.53 1.46
CA PHE A 244 -11.93 16.90 1.48
C PHE A 244 -11.20 17.19 0.16
N VAL A 245 -11.75 18.09 -0.64
CA VAL A 245 -11.12 18.57 -1.88
C VAL A 245 -10.35 19.84 -1.56
N TRP A 246 -9.02 19.75 -1.59
CA TRP A 246 -8.12 20.89 -1.38
C TRP A 246 -7.95 21.67 -2.69
N ASP A 247 -8.64 22.82 -2.83
CA ASP A 247 -8.66 23.60 -4.06
C ASP A 247 -7.72 24.80 -3.97
N ASP A 248 -6.56 24.69 -4.64
CA ASP A 248 -5.62 25.80 -4.88
C ASP A 248 -5.66 26.31 -6.33
N GLY A 249 -6.57 25.78 -7.15
CA GLY A 249 -6.83 26.21 -8.53
C GLY A 249 -5.82 25.75 -9.56
N TYR A 250 -4.88 24.83 -9.22
CA TYR A 250 -3.84 24.40 -10.14
C TYR A 250 -3.51 22.90 -10.02
N GLY A 251 -3.36 22.24 -11.18
CA GLY A 251 -2.73 20.91 -11.29
C GLY A 251 -1.32 21.04 -11.81
N ILE A 252 -0.29 21.18 -10.93
CA ILE A 252 1.06 21.59 -11.25
C ILE A 252 1.04 22.98 -11.87
N SER A 253 1.05 23.09 -13.21
CA SER A 253 1.03 24.35 -13.98
C SER A 253 -0.29 24.61 -14.71
N VAL A 254 -1.21 23.63 -14.68
CA VAL A 254 -2.48 23.69 -15.44
C VAL A 254 -3.58 24.26 -14.54
N PRO A 255 -4.18 25.40 -14.89
CA PRO A 255 -5.23 26.02 -14.10
C PRO A 255 -6.56 25.25 -14.18
N VAL A 256 -7.45 25.53 -13.20
CA VAL A 256 -8.70 24.79 -12.95
C VAL A 256 -9.67 24.75 -14.15
N GLU A 257 -9.65 25.77 -15.03
CA GLU A 257 -10.51 25.83 -16.22
C GLU A 257 -10.24 24.72 -17.23
N TYR A 258 -9.03 24.11 -17.21
CA TYR A 258 -8.68 22.95 -18.02
C TYR A 258 -8.87 21.62 -17.28
N GLN A 259 -9.16 21.66 -15.99
CA GLN A 259 -9.29 20.48 -15.11
C GLN A 259 -10.75 20.09 -14.88
N THR A 260 -11.59 21.08 -14.55
CA THR A 260 -12.89 20.83 -13.97
C THR A 260 -14.00 21.61 -14.69
N THR A 261 -15.03 20.91 -15.13
CA THR A 261 -16.24 21.50 -15.68
C THR A 261 -16.80 22.58 -14.73
N LYS A 262 -17.19 23.73 -15.27
CA LYS A 262 -17.64 24.93 -14.53
C LYS A 262 -16.53 25.55 -13.64
N GLY A 263 -15.28 25.13 -13.74
CA GLY A 263 -14.17 25.60 -12.91
C GLY A 263 -14.38 25.37 -11.39
N SER A 264 -15.22 24.39 -11.01
CA SER A 264 -15.53 24.13 -9.61
C SER A 264 -16.16 22.74 -9.44
N ILE A 265 -15.56 21.91 -8.61
CA ILE A 265 -16.03 20.55 -8.39
C ILE A 265 -17.40 20.52 -7.67
N SER A 266 -17.63 21.35 -6.68
CA SER A 266 -18.94 21.43 -6.01
C SER A 266 -20.06 21.85 -6.96
N LYS A 267 -19.78 22.77 -7.91
CA LYS A 267 -20.75 23.12 -8.94
C LYS A 267 -20.97 22.00 -9.97
N ALA A 268 -19.94 21.23 -10.26
CA ALA A 268 -20.03 20.09 -11.19
C ALA A 268 -20.84 18.93 -10.58
N LEU A 269 -20.79 18.77 -9.26
CA LEU A 269 -21.47 17.70 -8.50
C LEU A 269 -22.82 18.11 -7.91
N ARG A 270 -23.36 19.27 -8.27
CA ARG A 270 -24.59 19.83 -7.68
C ARG A 270 -25.78 18.85 -7.70
N ASP A 271 -25.95 18.13 -8.80
CA ASP A 271 -27.07 17.21 -8.97
C ASP A 271 -26.87 15.84 -8.29
N ILE A 272 -25.74 15.65 -7.58
CA ILE A 272 -25.48 14.49 -6.72
C ILE A 272 -25.81 14.79 -5.24
N GLU A 273 -26.21 16.00 -4.91
CA GLU A 273 -26.65 16.34 -3.56
C GLU A 273 -27.88 15.49 -3.17
N LYS A 274 -27.93 15.10 -1.89
CA LYS A 274 -28.99 14.30 -1.34
C LYS A 274 -30.25 15.14 -1.18
N GLU A 275 -31.33 14.69 -1.83
CA GLU A 275 -32.69 15.22 -1.66
C GLU A 275 -33.48 14.34 -0.68
N GLU A 276 -34.63 14.86 -0.19
CA GLU A 276 -35.51 14.10 0.69
C GLU A 276 -35.98 12.79 0.01
N GLY A 277 -35.77 11.67 0.69
CA GLY A 277 -36.16 10.36 0.16
C GLY A 277 -35.23 9.76 -0.89
N THR A 278 -34.08 10.42 -1.21
CA THR A 278 -33.11 9.92 -2.17
C THR A 278 -31.77 9.52 -1.50
N ASN A 279 -30.92 8.84 -2.26
CA ASN A 279 -29.48 8.75 -1.95
C ASN A 279 -28.75 9.99 -2.49
N GLY A 280 -27.53 10.22 -2.05
CA GLY A 280 -26.70 11.33 -2.51
C GLY A 280 -25.73 11.79 -1.44
N PHE A 281 -25.10 12.94 -1.67
CA PHE A 281 -24.08 13.53 -0.81
C PHE A 281 -24.61 14.75 -0.05
N TYR A 282 -24.03 14.99 1.14
CA TYR A 282 -23.99 16.34 1.70
C TYR A 282 -22.76 17.05 1.13
N ILE A 283 -22.95 18.20 0.46
CA ILE A 283 -21.86 18.97 -0.15
C ILE A 283 -21.80 20.35 0.50
N ALA A 284 -20.64 20.69 1.09
CA ALA A 284 -20.41 22.02 1.67
C ALA A 284 -19.16 22.66 1.03
N THR A 285 -19.24 23.99 0.86
CA THR A 285 -18.13 24.80 0.35
C THR A 285 -17.65 25.75 1.43
N VAL A 286 -16.35 25.70 1.75
CA VAL A 286 -15.70 26.52 2.78
C VAL A 286 -14.45 27.18 2.23
N LYS A 287 -13.97 28.24 2.89
CA LYS A 287 -12.71 28.89 2.54
C LYS A 287 -11.57 28.37 3.40
N GLY A 288 -10.47 27.95 2.78
CA GLY A 288 -9.36 27.29 3.46
C GLY A 288 -8.52 28.17 4.41
N TRP A 289 -8.83 29.44 4.47
CA TRP A 289 -8.26 30.39 5.42
C TRP A 289 -9.22 30.81 6.56
N ASP A 290 -10.51 30.44 6.47
CA ASP A 290 -11.53 30.71 7.49
C ASP A 290 -11.59 29.56 8.51
N TYR A 291 -10.77 29.71 9.57
CA TYR A 291 -10.62 28.65 10.58
C TYR A 291 -11.94 28.28 11.26
N MET A 292 -12.75 29.27 11.71
CA MET A 292 -14.00 28.98 12.41
C MET A 292 -15.08 28.43 11.48
N GLY A 293 -15.21 29.00 10.28
CA GLY A 293 -16.16 28.51 9.28
C GLY A 293 -15.85 27.05 8.87
N MET A 294 -14.57 26.68 8.81
CA MET A 294 -14.18 25.27 8.58
C MET A 294 -14.53 24.39 9.78
N VAL A 295 -14.24 24.80 11.01
CA VAL A 295 -14.55 24.01 12.22
C VAL A 295 -16.05 23.72 12.30
N GLU A 296 -16.91 24.73 12.12
CA GLU A 296 -18.36 24.59 12.17
C GLU A 296 -18.89 23.64 11.07
N ALA A 297 -18.49 23.88 9.82
CA ALA A 297 -18.92 23.03 8.70
C ALA A 297 -18.44 21.58 8.81
N PHE A 298 -17.19 21.38 9.26
CA PHE A 298 -16.64 20.04 9.42
C PHE A 298 -17.32 19.27 10.56
N GLU A 299 -17.64 19.95 11.67
CA GLU A 299 -18.40 19.34 12.77
C GLU A 299 -19.77 18.83 12.28
N GLU A 300 -20.52 19.68 11.58
CA GLU A 300 -21.84 19.33 11.04
C GLU A 300 -21.76 18.13 10.10
N GLY A 301 -20.96 18.21 9.04
CA GLY A 301 -20.94 17.18 8.02
C GLY A 301 -20.32 15.87 8.48
N ILE A 302 -19.25 15.90 9.31
CA ILE A 302 -18.63 14.67 9.83
C ILE A 302 -19.56 13.95 10.81
N ASN A 303 -20.29 14.68 11.67
CA ASN A 303 -21.28 14.07 12.55
C ASN A 303 -22.44 13.47 11.74
N LEU A 304 -22.93 14.17 10.70
CA LEU A 304 -23.91 13.61 9.77
C LEU A 304 -23.45 12.29 9.14
N ALA A 305 -22.21 12.25 8.63
CA ALA A 305 -21.65 11.03 8.06
C ALA A 305 -21.58 9.89 9.07
N ARG A 306 -21.15 10.18 10.30
CA ARG A 306 -21.02 9.18 11.38
C ARG A 306 -22.37 8.60 11.82
N GLU A 307 -23.38 9.46 11.96
CA GLU A 307 -24.71 9.09 12.45
C GLU A 307 -25.53 8.36 11.38
N THR A 308 -25.57 8.91 10.18
CA THR A 308 -26.50 8.47 9.12
C THR A 308 -25.87 7.65 8.02
N HIS A 309 -24.54 7.55 7.96
CA HIS A 309 -23.78 6.99 6.83
C HIS A 309 -24.04 7.72 5.50
N THR A 310 -24.49 8.98 5.54
CA THR A 310 -24.56 9.83 4.34
C THR A 310 -23.15 10.27 3.97
N PRO A 311 -22.68 10.04 2.72
CA PRO A 311 -21.36 10.52 2.31
C PRO A 311 -21.34 12.05 2.22
N VAL A 312 -20.17 12.63 2.52
CA VAL A 312 -19.97 14.08 2.62
C VAL A 312 -18.81 14.51 1.74
N LEU A 313 -18.94 15.68 1.09
CA LEU A 313 -17.86 16.31 0.37
C LEU A 313 -17.70 17.75 0.83
N PHE A 314 -16.51 18.08 1.32
CA PHE A 314 -16.09 19.45 1.60
C PHE A 314 -15.23 19.98 0.45
N HIS A 315 -15.70 21.01 -0.25
CA HIS A 315 -14.92 21.74 -1.23
C HIS A 315 -14.24 22.92 -0.53
N VAL A 316 -12.95 22.73 -0.17
CA VAL A 316 -12.17 23.74 0.55
C VAL A 316 -11.45 24.62 -0.47
N GLN A 317 -12.03 25.79 -0.71
CA GLN A 317 -11.62 26.75 -1.73
C GLN A 317 -10.61 27.78 -1.20
N GLU A 318 -10.02 28.53 -2.12
CA GLU A 318 -9.07 29.61 -1.84
C GLU A 318 -7.87 29.17 -1.00
N LEU A 319 -7.44 27.92 -1.17
CA LEU A 319 -6.15 27.44 -0.66
C LEU A 319 -5.00 27.98 -1.49
N THR A 320 -3.82 27.92 -0.93
CA THR A 320 -2.59 28.40 -1.57
C THR A 320 -1.54 27.30 -1.63
N GLN A 321 -0.51 27.49 -2.43
CA GLN A 321 0.66 26.60 -2.52
C GLN A 321 1.93 27.46 -2.53
N PRO A 322 2.37 27.99 -1.37
CA PRO A 322 3.42 29.04 -1.27
C PRO A 322 4.78 28.63 -1.85
N GLN A 323 5.11 27.35 -1.86
CA GLN A 323 6.37 26.86 -2.42
C GLN A 323 6.21 26.24 -3.83
N GLY A 324 5.03 26.38 -4.46
CA GLY A 324 4.70 25.70 -5.71
C GLY A 324 4.43 24.20 -5.52
N HIS A 325 4.23 23.48 -6.62
CA HIS A 325 3.80 22.10 -6.58
C HIS A 325 4.82 21.15 -5.92
N SER A 326 6.09 21.28 -6.29
CA SER A 326 7.18 20.43 -5.80
C SER A 326 8.54 21.12 -5.98
N THR A 327 9.62 20.41 -5.63
CA THR A 327 11.00 20.90 -5.87
C THR A 327 11.48 20.79 -7.31
N SER A 328 10.70 20.20 -8.22
CA SER A 328 11.07 20.03 -9.62
C SER A 328 10.88 21.27 -10.50
N GLY A 329 10.24 22.32 -10.00
CA GLY A 329 10.02 23.57 -10.71
C GLY A 329 9.57 24.71 -9.83
N SER A 330 9.70 25.92 -10.36
CA SER A 330 9.25 27.17 -9.73
C SER A 330 7.86 27.55 -10.26
N HIS A 331 6.98 27.99 -9.40
CA HIS A 331 5.61 28.37 -9.76
C HIS A 331 5.53 29.77 -10.42
N GLU A 332 6.54 30.60 -10.26
CA GLU A 332 6.68 31.88 -10.96
C GLU A 332 6.77 31.71 -12.48
N ARG A 333 7.03 30.50 -12.98
CA ARG A 333 7.08 30.21 -14.43
C ARG A 333 5.71 30.13 -15.09
N TYR A 334 4.64 29.94 -14.31
CA TYR A 334 3.29 29.71 -14.85
C TYR A 334 2.18 30.46 -14.12
N LYS A 335 2.43 31.03 -12.93
CA LYS A 335 1.48 31.89 -12.25
C LYS A 335 1.82 33.36 -12.53
N SER A 336 0.79 34.19 -12.76
CA SER A 336 0.97 35.64 -12.90
C SER A 336 1.37 36.30 -11.60
N GLU A 337 1.90 37.51 -11.65
CA GLU A 337 2.28 38.27 -10.48
C GLU A 337 1.07 38.60 -9.59
N GLU A 338 -0.07 38.92 -10.20
CA GLU A 338 -1.35 39.14 -9.50
C GLU A 338 -1.81 37.89 -8.75
N ARG A 339 -1.64 36.71 -9.38
CA ARG A 339 -1.98 35.44 -8.72
C ARG A 339 -1.07 35.18 -7.54
N LEU A 340 0.24 35.43 -7.65
CA LEU A 340 1.18 35.24 -6.57
C LEU A 340 0.93 36.24 -5.41
N GLU A 341 0.54 37.49 -5.71
CA GLU A 341 0.14 38.43 -4.66
C GLU A 341 -1.15 38.00 -3.96
N TRP A 342 -2.13 37.54 -4.72
CA TRP A 342 -3.37 36.98 -4.19
C TRP A 342 -3.10 35.81 -3.21
N GLU A 343 -2.15 34.89 -3.56
CA GLU A 343 -1.75 33.79 -2.70
C GLU A 343 -1.05 34.28 -1.42
N ARG A 344 -0.19 35.32 -1.50
CA ARG A 344 0.45 35.94 -0.33
C ARG A 344 -0.56 36.59 0.62
N GLU A 345 -1.60 37.22 0.08
CA GLU A 345 -2.68 37.83 0.88
C GLU A 345 -3.59 36.80 1.56
N ARG A 346 -3.79 35.65 0.91
CA ARG A 346 -4.66 34.57 1.37
C ARG A 346 -3.93 33.43 2.04
N ASP A 347 -2.65 33.60 2.34
CA ASP A 347 -1.91 32.61 3.12
C ASP A 347 -2.63 32.30 4.43
N CYS A 348 -2.95 31.01 4.66
CA CYS A 348 -3.80 30.58 5.76
C CYS A 348 -3.20 30.91 7.15
N LEU A 349 -1.85 30.85 7.30
CA LEU A 349 -1.20 31.23 8.56
C LEU A 349 -1.29 32.73 8.82
N LYS A 350 -1.12 33.56 7.77
CA LYS A 350 -1.29 35.01 7.88
C LYS A 350 -2.72 35.37 8.28
N LYS A 351 -3.71 34.73 7.67
CA LYS A 351 -5.13 34.92 8.01
C LYS A 351 -5.46 34.48 9.43
N MET A 352 -4.97 33.31 9.85
CA MET A 352 -5.16 32.82 11.22
C MET A 352 -4.48 33.73 12.25
N LYS A 353 -3.25 34.23 11.98
CA LYS A 353 -2.56 35.23 12.83
C LYS A 353 -3.42 36.48 13.00
N SER A 354 -3.94 37.06 11.89
CA SER A 354 -4.81 38.23 11.93
C SER A 354 -6.07 37.98 12.76
N TRP A 355 -6.74 36.83 12.53
CA TRP A 355 -7.94 36.45 13.27
C TRP A 355 -7.68 36.33 14.79
N LEU A 356 -6.53 35.73 15.20
CA LEU A 356 -6.14 35.59 16.61
C LEU A 356 -5.96 36.97 17.29
N LEU A 357 -5.38 37.95 16.58
CA LEU A 357 -5.16 39.32 17.08
C LEU A 357 -6.49 40.08 17.15
N GLU A 358 -7.31 40.03 16.11
CA GLU A 358 -8.60 40.70 16.01
C GLU A 358 -9.60 40.28 17.11
N ASN A 359 -9.53 38.99 17.50
CA ASN A 359 -10.37 38.42 18.56
C ASN A 359 -9.71 38.42 19.95
N ALA A 360 -8.60 39.13 20.11
CA ALA A 360 -7.86 39.23 21.37
C ALA A 360 -7.50 37.89 22.03
N LEU A 361 -7.32 36.84 21.21
CA LEU A 361 -6.91 35.49 21.65
C LEU A 361 -5.41 35.43 21.93
N ALA A 362 -4.60 36.30 21.32
CA ALA A 362 -3.16 36.48 21.59
C ALA A 362 -2.69 37.89 21.25
N ASP A 363 -1.51 38.25 21.69
CA ASP A 363 -0.76 39.44 21.25
C ASP A 363 0.35 39.02 20.25
N GLU A 364 0.91 40.00 19.56
CA GLU A 364 2.02 39.82 18.60
C GLU A 364 3.22 39.09 19.22
N VAL A 365 3.57 39.39 20.46
CA VAL A 365 4.74 38.82 21.16
C VAL A 365 4.57 37.34 21.37
N THR A 366 3.35 36.92 21.76
CA THR A 366 2.97 35.50 21.94
C THR A 366 3.03 34.74 20.60
N LEU A 367 2.46 35.29 19.52
CA LEU A 367 2.43 34.67 18.21
C LEU A 367 3.83 34.57 17.57
N ASP A 368 4.67 35.58 17.72
CA ASP A 368 6.04 35.56 17.24
C ASP A 368 6.89 34.55 18.02
N LYS A 369 6.64 34.39 19.33
CA LYS A 369 7.27 33.35 20.13
C LYS A 369 6.86 31.95 19.65
N ILE A 370 5.59 31.70 19.40
CA ILE A 370 5.09 30.43 18.85
C ILE A 370 5.80 30.08 17.53
N LEU A 371 5.92 31.01 16.61
CA LEU A 371 6.63 30.82 15.35
C LEU A 371 8.12 30.53 15.55
N SER A 372 8.76 31.27 16.48
CA SER A 372 10.19 31.06 16.82
C SER A 372 10.44 29.68 17.42
N ASP A 373 9.57 29.25 18.33
CA ASP A 373 9.66 27.91 18.97
C ASP A 373 9.44 26.79 17.94
N ALA A 374 8.46 26.93 17.05
CA ALA A 374 8.23 26.01 15.94
C ALA A 374 9.47 25.87 15.02
N ARG A 375 10.06 27.00 14.64
CA ARG A 375 11.27 27.07 13.80
C ARG A 375 12.47 26.37 14.43
N GLU A 376 12.71 26.62 15.73
CA GLU A 376 13.81 25.96 16.46
C GLU A 376 13.56 24.44 16.61
N ASN A 377 12.33 24.01 16.91
CA ASN A 377 11.97 22.58 17.02
C ASN A 377 12.19 21.83 15.69
N VAL A 378 11.82 22.45 14.58
CA VAL A 378 12.05 21.87 13.24
C VAL A 378 13.55 21.76 12.93
N ARG A 379 14.36 22.79 13.30
CA ARG A 379 15.81 22.77 13.12
C ARG A 379 16.45 21.60 13.89
N ILE A 380 16.08 21.44 15.16
CA ILE A 380 16.57 20.34 16.01
C ILE A 380 16.17 18.97 15.43
N ALA A 381 14.93 18.83 15.02
CA ALA A 381 14.40 17.59 14.44
C ALA A 381 15.16 17.19 13.16
N ARG A 382 15.41 18.17 12.26
CA ARG A 382 16.21 17.96 11.04
C ARG A 382 17.63 17.52 11.36
N ASP A 383 18.29 18.20 12.29
CA ASP A 383 19.67 17.90 12.67
C ASP A 383 19.79 16.50 13.27
N ASN A 384 18.85 16.10 14.12
CA ASN A 384 18.78 14.78 14.70
C ASN A 384 18.56 13.71 13.61
N ALA A 385 17.60 13.90 12.71
CA ALA A 385 17.34 12.95 11.61
C ALA A 385 18.57 12.75 10.74
N TRP A 386 19.28 13.83 10.37
CA TRP A 386 20.49 13.75 9.56
C TRP A 386 21.64 13.02 10.28
N GLN A 387 21.87 13.31 11.57
CA GLN A 387 22.89 12.60 12.35
C GLN A 387 22.56 11.12 12.50
N ASN A 388 21.32 10.78 12.73
CA ASN A 388 20.87 9.39 12.85
C ASN A 388 21.04 8.62 11.53
N TYR A 389 20.74 9.24 10.39
CA TYR A 389 20.97 8.67 9.05
C TYR A 389 22.48 8.39 8.80
N LEU A 390 23.35 9.35 9.19
CA LEU A 390 24.79 9.21 8.96
C LEU A 390 25.50 8.27 9.92
N ALA A 391 24.97 8.03 11.12
CA ALA A 391 25.65 7.27 12.16
C ALA A 391 26.08 5.84 11.72
N PRO A 392 25.22 4.98 11.15
CA PRO A 392 25.64 3.67 10.68
C PRO A 392 26.64 3.74 9.52
N LEU A 393 26.50 4.71 8.63
CA LEU A 393 27.44 4.90 7.51
C LEU A 393 28.84 5.27 7.96
N LYS A 394 28.97 6.11 9.01
CA LYS A 394 30.28 6.46 9.59
C LYS A 394 30.98 5.21 10.15
N VAL A 395 30.26 4.31 10.80
CA VAL A 395 30.82 3.05 11.30
C VAL A 395 31.30 2.16 10.14
N GLN A 396 30.49 2.02 9.08
CA GLN A 396 30.85 1.25 7.89
C GLN A 396 32.08 1.83 7.18
N ILE A 397 32.18 3.15 7.07
CA ILE A 397 33.36 3.85 6.51
C ILE A 397 34.60 3.59 7.34
N GLN A 398 34.53 3.72 8.68
CA GLN A 398 35.65 3.49 9.58
C GLN A 398 36.20 2.04 9.44
N LYS A 399 35.30 1.03 9.43
CA LYS A 399 35.67 -0.38 9.22
C LYS A 399 36.33 -0.59 7.84
N THR A 400 35.80 0.02 6.78
CA THR A 400 36.38 -0.06 5.43
C THR A 400 37.74 0.62 5.33
N VAL A 401 37.93 1.78 5.96
CA VAL A 401 39.24 2.45 6.02
C VAL A 401 40.27 1.61 6.77
N GLN A 402 39.88 0.94 7.86
CA GLN A 402 40.77 0.00 8.56
C GLN A 402 41.21 -1.14 7.64
N ILE A 403 40.28 -1.80 6.96
CA ILE A 403 40.59 -2.87 5.98
C ILE A 403 41.54 -2.36 4.89
N LEU A 404 41.30 -1.16 4.36
CA LEU A 404 42.18 -0.53 3.37
C LEU A 404 43.60 -0.37 3.89
N ASN A 405 43.78 0.07 5.16
CA ASN A 405 45.09 0.27 5.76
C ASN A 405 45.81 -1.07 6.00
N ASP A 406 45.07 -2.08 6.45
CA ASP A 406 45.61 -3.41 6.69
C ASP A 406 46.10 -4.08 5.38
N VAL A 407 45.27 -3.97 4.30
CA VAL A 407 45.67 -4.47 2.97
C VAL A 407 46.84 -3.66 2.40
N ALA A 408 46.90 -2.35 2.61
CA ALA A 408 47.97 -1.49 2.12
C ALA A 408 49.34 -1.82 2.79
N GLN A 409 49.33 -2.38 4.01
CA GLN A 409 50.55 -2.86 4.69
C GLN A 409 51.01 -4.20 4.09
N GLN A 410 50.09 -5.04 3.66
CA GLN A 410 50.40 -6.37 3.08
C GLN A 410 50.87 -6.26 1.62
N PHE A 411 50.43 -5.20 0.87
CA PHE A 411 50.77 -4.99 -0.53
C PHE A 411 51.44 -3.62 -0.77
N PRO A 412 52.74 -3.50 -0.46
CA PRO A 412 53.46 -2.20 -0.59
C PRO A 412 53.44 -1.63 -2.01
N GLU A 413 53.41 -2.48 -3.03
CA GLU A 413 53.34 -2.08 -4.44
C GLU A 413 52.01 -1.42 -4.81
N LYS A 414 50.92 -1.70 -4.09
CA LYS A 414 49.58 -1.12 -4.24
C LYS A 414 49.26 -0.05 -3.20
N GLN A 415 50.17 0.24 -2.29
CA GLN A 415 49.95 1.10 -1.14
C GLN A 415 49.47 2.51 -1.54
N LYS A 416 50.02 3.07 -2.64
CA LYS A 416 49.63 4.41 -3.11
C LYS A 416 48.16 4.46 -3.55
N GLU A 417 47.73 3.43 -4.27
CA GLU A 417 46.33 3.33 -4.80
C GLU A 417 45.36 3.07 -3.66
N LEU A 418 45.67 2.19 -2.72
CA LEU A 418 44.86 1.85 -1.54
C LEU A 418 44.71 3.07 -0.60
N LYS A 419 45.82 3.80 -0.33
CA LYS A 419 45.77 5.04 0.46
C LYS A 419 44.91 6.13 -0.22
N LYS A 420 44.97 6.22 -1.57
CA LYS A 420 44.11 7.13 -2.31
C LYS A 420 42.62 6.75 -2.16
N LEU A 421 42.26 5.47 -2.20
CA LEU A 421 40.87 5.02 -1.95
C LEU A 421 40.42 5.37 -0.54
N SER A 422 41.26 5.17 0.47
CA SER A 422 41.00 5.50 1.88
C SER A 422 40.75 7.01 2.05
N GLY A 423 41.62 7.86 1.47
CA GLY A 423 41.46 9.31 1.51
C GLY A 423 40.19 9.78 0.80
N ASN A 424 39.90 9.22 -0.38
CA ASN A 424 38.71 9.55 -1.13
C ASN A 424 37.42 9.20 -0.36
N LEU A 425 37.32 7.99 0.24
CA LEU A 425 36.17 7.54 1.01
C LEU A 425 35.95 8.43 2.26
N SER A 426 37.04 8.75 2.97
CA SER A 426 37.01 9.58 4.17
C SER A 426 36.61 11.04 3.90
N ALA A 427 36.90 11.54 2.69
CA ALA A 427 36.63 12.91 2.30
C ALA A 427 35.18 13.17 1.87
N ILE A 428 34.34 12.13 1.68
CA ILE A 428 32.96 12.29 1.26
C ILE A 428 32.14 12.92 2.40
N ARG A 429 31.62 14.12 2.17
CA ARG A 429 30.81 14.85 3.16
C ARG A 429 29.44 14.20 3.40
N GLU A 430 28.81 13.69 2.34
CA GLU A 430 27.50 13.07 2.33
C GLU A 430 27.59 11.66 1.76
N PRO A 431 28.13 10.71 2.55
CA PRO A 431 28.37 9.37 2.07
C PRO A 431 27.05 8.62 1.87
N LEU A 432 27.06 7.73 0.87
CA LEU A 432 25.99 6.76 0.61
C LEU A 432 26.52 5.34 0.79
N ARG A 433 25.67 4.36 1.09
CA ARG A 433 26.03 2.94 1.21
C ARG A 433 26.83 2.43 0.00
N ARG A 434 26.44 2.87 -1.21
CA ARG A 434 27.16 2.54 -2.45
C ARG A 434 28.66 2.93 -2.43
N ASN A 435 29.02 4.01 -1.74
CA ASN A 435 30.44 4.44 -1.69
C ASN A 435 31.29 3.45 -0.91
N VAL A 436 30.76 2.87 0.15
CA VAL A 436 31.39 1.81 0.94
C VAL A 436 31.57 0.55 0.09
N LEU A 437 30.49 0.04 -0.52
CA LEU A 437 30.50 -1.15 -1.37
C LEU A 437 31.45 -1.01 -2.56
N GLN A 438 31.38 0.12 -3.29
CA GLN A 438 32.29 0.39 -4.40
C GLN A 438 33.76 0.42 -3.98
N THR A 439 34.04 0.92 -2.77
CA THR A 439 35.41 0.96 -2.25
C THR A 439 35.91 -0.44 -1.89
N LEU A 440 35.11 -1.24 -1.19
CA LEU A 440 35.42 -2.63 -0.88
C LEU A 440 35.66 -3.47 -2.15
N TYR A 441 34.79 -3.33 -3.16
CA TYR A 441 34.95 -4.02 -4.43
C TYR A 441 36.24 -3.60 -5.16
N LYS A 442 36.63 -2.32 -5.11
CA LYS A 442 37.89 -1.84 -5.67
C LYS A 442 39.13 -2.41 -4.98
N ILE A 443 39.07 -2.69 -3.67
CA ILE A 443 40.14 -3.39 -2.98
C ILE A 443 40.33 -4.80 -3.59
N ILE A 444 39.21 -5.54 -3.71
CA ILE A 444 39.20 -6.90 -4.28
C ILE A 444 39.78 -6.91 -5.71
N LEU A 445 39.38 -5.93 -6.54
CA LEU A 445 39.91 -5.83 -7.90
C LEU A 445 41.42 -5.50 -7.97
N LEU A 446 41.94 -4.75 -6.97
CA LEU A 446 43.35 -4.32 -6.98
C LEU A 446 44.32 -5.41 -6.55
N VAL A 447 43.94 -6.27 -5.60
CA VAL A 447 44.84 -7.24 -5.00
C VAL A 447 44.42 -8.71 -5.20
N GLY A 448 43.24 -8.96 -5.76
CA GLY A 448 42.62 -10.29 -5.88
C GLY A 448 41.78 -10.67 -4.68
N GLU A 449 40.74 -11.47 -4.90
CA GLU A 449 39.80 -11.91 -3.84
C GLU A 449 40.52 -12.76 -2.76
N GLU A 450 41.39 -13.66 -3.18
CA GLU A 450 42.19 -14.52 -2.32
C GLU A 450 43.13 -13.72 -1.40
N ASN A 451 43.55 -12.55 -1.84
CA ASN A 451 44.49 -11.68 -1.12
C ASN A 451 43.78 -10.62 -0.26
N ALA A 452 42.45 -10.49 -0.37
CA ALA A 452 41.64 -9.54 0.40
C ALA A 452 40.41 -10.20 1.09
N PRO A 453 40.61 -11.33 1.84
CA PRO A 453 39.47 -12.08 2.40
C PRO A 453 38.63 -11.26 3.37
N GLN A 454 39.22 -10.31 4.12
CA GLN A 454 38.46 -9.42 5.01
C GLN A 454 37.58 -8.42 4.22
N ALA A 455 38.09 -7.89 3.09
CA ALA A 455 37.31 -7.00 2.24
C ALA A 455 36.15 -7.75 1.59
N LYS A 456 36.38 -8.99 1.11
CA LYS A 456 35.35 -9.85 0.52
C LYS A 456 34.27 -10.21 1.54
N SER A 457 34.66 -10.68 2.71
CA SER A 457 33.72 -11.04 3.79
C SER A 457 32.87 -9.85 4.23
N TYR A 458 33.49 -8.67 4.37
CA TYR A 458 32.73 -7.47 4.74
C TYR A 458 31.85 -6.95 3.61
N TYR A 459 32.28 -7.07 2.37
CA TYR A 459 31.46 -6.77 1.19
C TYR A 459 30.20 -7.64 1.16
N ASP A 460 30.33 -8.96 1.38
CA ASP A 460 29.22 -9.91 1.41
C ASP A 460 28.29 -9.66 2.62
N GLU A 461 28.85 -9.35 3.80
CA GLU A 461 28.09 -8.94 4.99
C GLU A 461 27.17 -7.74 4.67
N LEU A 462 27.71 -6.69 4.02
CA LEU A 462 26.95 -5.50 3.64
C LEU A 462 25.94 -5.74 2.51
N LEU A 463 26.21 -6.65 1.59
CA LEU A 463 25.23 -7.07 0.58
C LEU A 463 24.02 -7.76 1.23
N ASN A 464 24.28 -8.66 2.20
CA ASN A 464 23.22 -9.34 2.93
C ASN A 464 22.42 -8.37 3.82
N GLU A 465 23.10 -7.42 4.50
CA GLU A 465 22.44 -6.35 5.25
C GLU A 465 21.51 -5.52 4.33
N ASN A 466 22.02 -5.12 3.17
CA ASN A 466 21.24 -4.34 2.19
C ASN A 466 20.06 -5.14 1.62
N ALA A 467 20.21 -6.46 1.39
CA ALA A 467 19.10 -7.30 0.97
C ALA A 467 17.98 -7.30 2.02
N GLY A 468 18.31 -7.44 3.31
CA GLY A 468 17.33 -7.31 4.39
C GLY A 468 16.66 -5.93 4.47
N LEU A 469 17.41 -4.85 4.24
CA LEU A 469 16.87 -3.49 4.29
C LEU A 469 15.97 -3.11 3.08
N TYR A 470 16.29 -3.61 1.88
CA TYR A 470 15.69 -3.10 0.64
C TYR A 470 14.88 -4.13 -0.15
N ASN A 471 15.05 -5.44 0.06
CA ASN A 471 14.38 -6.51 -0.69
C ASN A 471 13.36 -7.31 0.13
N SER A 472 13.28 -7.08 1.46
CA SER A 472 12.34 -7.77 2.36
C SER A 472 10.90 -7.25 2.21
N TYR A 473 9.95 -8.04 2.72
CA TYR A 473 8.55 -7.67 2.86
C TYR A 473 7.77 -7.46 1.54
N LEU A 474 8.16 -8.10 0.45
CA LEU A 474 7.30 -8.11 -0.74
C LEU A 474 6.03 -8.96 -0.50
N TYR A 475 6.21 -10.09 0.18
CA TYR A 475 5.15 -10.95 0.73
C TYR A 475 5.21 -10.94 2.26
N ASP A 476 4.20 -11.48 2.93
CA ASP A 476 4.25 -11.68 4.38
C ASP A 476 5.38 -12.69 4.72
N GLU A 477 6.31 -12.27 5.57
CA GLU A 477 7.41 -13.11 6.07
C GLU A 477 7.10 -13.72 7.44
N GLY A 478 5.97 -13.32 8.05
CA GLY A 478 5.50 -13.76 9.35
C GLY A 478 4.80 -15.14 9.33
N PRO A 479 4.21 -15.55 10.46
CA PRO A 479 3.49 -16.82 10.56
C PRO A 479 2.25 -16.92 9.67
N LYS A 480 1.68 -15.79 9.25
CA LYS A 480 0.48 -15.72 8.41
C LYS A 480 0.79 -15.65 6.91
N SER A 481 2.03 -15.89 6.51
CA SER A 481 2.39 -15.98 5.10
C SER A 481 1.70 -17.17 4.41
N ALA A 482 1.18 -16.96 3.21
CA ALA A 482 0.60 -18.02 2.38
C ALA A 482 1.63 -19.13 2.04
N LEU A 483 2.92 -18.78 1.99
CA LEU A 483 4.00 -19.74 1.75
C LEU A 483 4.25 -20.69 2.94
N LYS A 484 3.67 -20.41 4.10
CA LYS A 484 3.79 -21.25 5.31
C LYS A 484 2.58 -22.15 5.56
N VAL A 485 1.51 -22.00 4.76
CA VAL A 485 0.34 -22.84 4.84
C VAL A 485 0.69 -24.24 4.33
N GLN A 486 0.52 -25.25 5.20
CA GLN A 486 0.81 -26.61 4.86
C GLN A 486 -0.24 -27.17 3.89
N ALA A 487 0.18 -27.98 2.92
CA ALA A 487 -0.73 -28.65 2.00
C ALA A 487 -1.56 -29.73 2.72
N VAL A 488 -2.89 -29.72 2.48
CA VAL A 488 -3.81 -30.76 2.91
C VAL A 488 -4.51 -31.30 1.67
N ALA A 489 -4.24 -32.55 1.34
CA ALA A 489 -4.77 -33.15 0.14
C ALA A 489 -6.30 -33.32 0.16
N PRO A 490 -6.99 -33.20 -0.99
CA PRO A 490 -8.40 -33.57 -1.12
C PRO A 490 -8.64 -35.05 -0.75
N VAL A 491 -9.62 -35.31 0.11
CA VAL A 491 -10.04 -36.66 0.48
C VAL A 491 -11.21 -37.08 -0.41
N VAL A 492 -10.97 -38.02 -1.29
CA VAL A 492 -11.97 -38.53 -2.26
C VAL A 492 -12.14 -40.04 -2.06
N THR A 493 -13.39 -40.50 -1.91
CA THR A 493 -13.75 -41.90 -1.72
C THR A 493 -14.51 -42.44 -2.93
N GLU A 494 -14.84 -43.72 -2.89
CA GLU A 494 -15.69 -44.30 -3.93
C GLU A 494 -17.11 -43.72 -3.92
N THR A 495 -17.59 -43.31 -2.73
CA THR A 495 -18.92 -42.72 -2.51
C THR A 495 -18.99 -41.22 -2.77
N SER A 496 -17.86 -40.55 -3.01
CA SER A 496 -17.80 -39.11 -3.33
C SER A 496 -18.59 -38.83 -4.60
N LYS A 497 -19.50 -37.84 -4.52
CA LYS A 497 -20.42 -37.49 -5.64
C LYS A 497 -19.65 -36.88 -6.81
N MET A 498 -19.98 -37.30 -8.03
CA MET A 498 -19.56 -36.61 -9.25
C MET A 498 -20.46 -35.39 -9.47
N MET A 499 -19.85 -34.20 -9.49
CA MET A 499 -20.54 -32.93 -9.65
C MET A 499 -19.86 -32.09 -10.74
N ASN A 500 -20.59 -31.14 -11.31
CA ASN A 500 -19.95 -30.15 -12.19
C ASN A 500 -19.08 -29.18 -11.36
N GLY A 501 -18.07 -28.59 -11.97
CA GLY A 501 -17.17 -27.69 -11.27
C GLY A 501 -17.88 -26.51 -10.61
N TYR A 502 -18.90 -25.92 -11.25
CA TYR A 502 -19.68 -24.85 -10.63
C TYR A 502 -20.45 -25.31 -9.37
N GLU A 503 -20.93 -26.57 -9.34
CA GLU A 503 -21.58 -27.13 -8.15
C GLU A 503 -20.58 -27.38 -7.01
N ILE A 504 -19.33 -27.75 -7.33
CA ILE A 504 -18.24 -27.90 -6.37
C ILE A 504 -17.92 -26.55 -5.75
N LEU A 505 -17.76 -25.50 -6.56
CA LEU A 505 -17.51 -24.15 -6.05
C LEU A 505 -18.68 -23.63 -5.20
N ASN A 506 -19.92 -23.87 -5.64
CA ASN A 506 -21.11 -23.49 -4.89
C ASN A 506 -21.13 -24.16 -3.50
N HIS A 507 -20.87 -25.47 -3.44
CA HIS A 507 -20.77 -26.20 -2.18
C HIS A 507 -19.63 -25.68 -1.30
N TYR A 508 -18.47 -25.39 -1.88
CA TYR A 508 -17.34 -24.80 -1.18
C TYR A 508 -17.69 -23.44 -0.56
N PHE A 509 -18.22 -22.52 -1.35
CA PHE A 509 -18.60 -21.19 -0.87
C PHE A 509 -19.73 -21.25 0.16
N ASP A 510 -20.69 -22.14 0.01
CA ASP A 510 -21.74 -22.36 1.01
C ASP A 510 -21.16 -22.74 2.38
N GLN A 511 -20.20 -23.66 2.41
CA GLN A 511 -19.52 -24.06 3.64
C GLN A 511 -18.66 -22.93 4.20
N LEU A 512 -17.93 -22.21 3.33
CA LEU A 512 -17.08 -21.08 3.72
C LEU A 512 -17.89 -19.97 4.40
N PHE A 513 -19.01 -19.54 3.80
CA PHE A 513 -19.87 -18.50 4.36
C PHE A 513 -20.58 -18.93 5.65
N SER A 514 -20.87 -20.21 5.80
CA SER A 514 -21.42 -20.76 7.04
C SER A 514 -20.42 -20.70 8.21
N ASN A 515 -19.14 -20.92 7.93
CA ASN A 515 -18.10 -21.07 8.95
C ASN A 515 -17.33 -19.77 9.25
N ASN A 516 -17.30 -18.80 8.35
CA ASN A 516 -16.53 -17.58 8.52
C ASN A 516 -17.39 -16.31 8.28
N PRO A 517 -17.83 -15.63 9.35
CA PRO A 517 -18.68 -14.46 9.23
C PRO A 517 -17.95 -13.24 8.62
N LYS A 518 -16.62 -13.20 8.61
CA LYS A 518 -15.82 -12.10 8.03
C LYS A 518 -15.71 -12.17 6.51
N VAL A 519 -16.16 -13.26 5.86
CA VAL A 519 -16.11 -13.40 4.41
C VAL A 519 -17.27 -12.65 3.75
N PHE A 520 -16.94 -11.87 2.73
CA PHE A 520 -17.84 -11.15 1.86
C PHE A 520 -17.52 -11.50 0.41
N ALA A 521 -18.51 -11.57 -0.47
CA ALA A 521 -18.29 -11.71 -1.91
C ALA A 521 -19.19 -10.75 -2.68
N PHE A 522 -18.62 -10.05 -3.65
CA PHE A 522 -19.37 -9.11 -4.46
C PHE A 522 -18.71 -8.90 -5.84
N GLY A 523 -19.52 -8.52 -6.78
CA GLY A 523 -19.17 -8.27 -8.16
C GLY A 523 -20.42 -8.14 -9.01
N GLU A 524 -20.25 -7.97 -10.31
CA GLU A 524 -21.38 -7.91 -11.25
C GLU A 524 -22.10 -9.26 -11.31
N ASP A 525 -23.42 -9.28 -11.20
CA ASP A 525 -24.27 -10.48 -11.27
C ASP A 525 -23.96 -11.58 -10.23
N LEU A 526 -23.11 -11.30 -9.23
CA LEU A 526 -22.66 -12.31 -8.26
C LEU A 526 -23.76 -12.70 -7.26
N GLY A 527 -24.57 -11.71 -6.85
CA GLY A 527 -25.54 -11.86 -5.78
C GLY A 527 -26.81 -12.60 -6.22
N LYS A 528 -27.73 -11.90 -6.89
CA LYS A 528 -29.09 -12.38 -7.18
C LYS A 528 -29.11 -13.62 -8.07
N ILE A 529 -28.35 -13.62 -9.17
CA ILE A 529 -28.31 -14.75 -10.09
C ILE A 529 -27.22 -15.78 -9.76
N GLY A 530 -26.30 -15.44 -8.84
CA GLY A 530 -25.23 -16.34 -8.40
C GLY A 530 -24.03 -16.41 -9.34
N GLY A 531 -23.78 -15.35 -10.10
CA GLY A 531 -22.75 -15.26 -11.14
C GLY A 531 -23.11 -15.93 -12.45
N VAL A 532 -22.55 -15.44 -13.56
CA VAL A 532 -22.83 -15.94 -14.94
C VAL A 532 -22.58 -17.45 -15.06
N ASN A 533 -21.62 -17.99 -14.30
CA ASN A 533 -21.28 -19.41 -14.30
C ASN A 533 -21.84 -20.16 -13.08
N GLN A 534 -22.77 -19.57 -12.33
CA GLN A 534 -23.59 -20.23 -11.29
C GLN A 534 -22.82 -20.68 -10.03
N GLY A 535 -21.58 -20.26 -9.83
CA GLY A 535 -20.79 -20.64 -8.65
C GLY A 535 -21.36 -20.14 -7.31
N PHE A 536 -22.22 -19.11 -7.33
CA PHE A 536 -22.87 -18.52 -6.14
C PHE A 536 -24.40 -18.66 -6.16
N VAL A 537 -24.98 -19.48 -7.05
CA VAL A 537 -26.44 -19.60 -7.17
C VAL A 537 -27.10 -19.98 -5.85
N GLY A 538 -28.09 -19.19 -5.40
CA GLY A 538 -28.82 -19.40 -4.16
C GLY A 538 -28.11 -18.96 -2.87
N LEU A 539 -26.81 -18.65 -2.90
CA LEU A 539 -26.02 -18.33 -1.70
C LEU A 539 -26.39 -16.97 -1.10
N GLN A 540 -26.72 -15.95 -1.91
CA GLN A 540 -27.23 -14.67 -1.40
C GLN A 540 -28.49 -14.86 -0.53
N LYS A 541 -29.45 -15.68 -1.01
CA LYS A 541 -30.66 -15.98 -0.25
C LYS A 541 -30.37 -16.68 1.07
N LYS A 542 -29.33 -17.51 1.13
CA LYS A 542 -28.96 -18.29 2.32
C LYS A 542 -28.16 -17.51 3.33
N HIS A 543 -27.19 -16.71 2.88
CA HIS A 543 -26.19 -16.06 3.74
C HIS A 543 -26.37 -14.54 3.90
N GLY A 544 -27.39 -13.95 3.23
CA GLY A 544 -27.73 -12.53 3.30
C GLY A 544 -27.13 -11.69 2.17
N GLN A 545 -27.92 -10.69 1.75
CA GLN A 545 -27.49 -9.74 0.72
C GLN A 545 -26.44 -8.75 1.21
N GLU A 546 -26.25 -8.66 2.52
CA GLU A 546 -25.24 -7.82 3.17
C GLU A 546 -23.83 -8.43 3.03
N ARG A 547 -23.75 -9.74 2.79
CA ARG A 547 -22.49 -10.49 2.65
C ARG A 547 -22.19 -10.95 1.24
N ILE A 548 -23.23 -11.22 0.43
CA ILE A 548 -23.12 -11.63 -0.97
C ILE A 548 -24.01 -10.73 -1.81
N PHE A 549 -23.44 -9.86 -2.63
CA PHE A 549 -24.22 -8.82 -3.30
C PHE A 549 -23.70 -8.47 -4.70
N ASP A 550 -24.62 -7.92 -5.49
CA ASP A 550 -24.34 -7.38 -6.80
C ASP A 550 -23.76 -5.97 -6.69
N THR A 551 -22.92 -5.62 -7.64
CA THR A 551 -22.42 -4.25 -7.82
C THR A 551 -22.88 -3.71 -9.18
N GLY A 552 -22.76 -2.39 -9.37
CA GLY A 552 -22.77 -1.83 -10.72
C GLY A 552 -21.53 -2.24 -11.51
N ILE A 553 -21.49 -1.93 -12.80
CA ILE A 553 -20.31 -2.06 -13.67
C ILE A 553 -19.30 -0.99 -13.27
N ARG A 554 -18.33 -1.36 -12.44
CA ARG A 554 -17.38 -0.44 -11.81
C ARG A 554 -16.15 -1.17 -11.27
N GLU A 555 -15.42 -1.85 -12.11
CA GLU A 555 -14.32 -2.76 -11.73
C GLU A 555 -13.26 -2.10 -10.86
N LEU A 556 -12.97 -0.81 -11.13
CA LEU A 556 -12.03 -0.02 -10.35
C LEU A 556 -12.44 0.06 -8.86
N THR A 557 -13.69 0.40 -8.58
CA THR A 557 -14.18 0.52 -7.21
C THR A 557 -14.67 -0.80 -6.60
N ILE A 558 -14.96 -1.84 -7.39
CA ILE A 558 -15.08 -3.21 -6.89
C ILE A 558 -13.76 -3.61 -6.22
N MET A 559 -12.64 -3.40 -6.90
CA MET A 559 -11.32 -3.68 -6.33
C MET A 559 -11.00 -2.76 -5.15
N GLY A 560 -11.28 -1.45 -5.26
CA GLY A 560 -11.10 -0.51 -4.17
C GLY A 560 -11.94 -0.85 -2.93
N GLN A 561 -13.20 -1.25 -3.12
CA GLN A 561 -14.07 -1.71 -2.03
C GLN A 561 -13.49 -2.96 -1.34
N ALA A 562 -13.01 -3.93 -2.10
CA ALA A 562 -12.36 -5.12 -1.55
C ALA A 562 -11.08 -4.75 -0.77
N ILE A 563 -10.23 -3.88 -1.32
CA ILE A 563 -9.00 -3.41 -0.66
C ILE A 563 -9.32 -2.76 0.70
N GLY A 564 -10.23 -1.80 0.72
CA GLY A 564 -10.56 -1.08 1.96
C GLY A 564 -11.19 -2.00 3.03
N MET A 565 -12.05 -2.93 2.64
CA MET A 565 -12.61 -3.94 3.56
C MET A 565 -11.52 -4.86 4.12
N ALA A 566 -10.56 -5.29 3.28
CA ALA A 566 -9.45 -6.14 3.69
C ALA A 566 -8.51 -5.42 4.68
N LEU A 567 -8.20 -4.15 4.45
CA LEU A 567 -7.40 -3.32 5.37
C LEU A 567 -8.03 -3.21 6.77
N ARG A 568 -9.35 -3.36 6.88
CA ARG A 568 -10.11 -3.35 8.12
C ARG A 568 -10.34 -4.73 8.75
N GLY A 569 -9.65 -5.77 8.28
CA GLY A 569 -9.69 -7.12 8.86
C GLY A 569 -10.86 -7.99 8.40
N LEU A 570 -11.66 -7.57 7.41
CA LEU A 570 -12.63 -8.40 6.72
C LEU A 570 -11.93 -9.28 5.66
N ARG A 571 -12.65 -10.27 5.13
CA ARG A 571 -12.13 -11.22 4.14
C ARG A 571 -12.93 -11.11 2.83
N PRO A 572 -12.74 -10.04 2.04
CA PRO A 572 -13.48 -9.84 0.81
C PRO A 572 -12.96 -10.71 -0.33
N ILE A 573 -13.90 -11.24 -1.10
CA ILE A 573 -13.70 -11.84 -2.42
C ILE A 573 -14.33 -10.87 -3.42
N GLY A 574 -13.51 -10.01 -4.03
CA GLY A 574 -13.95 -9.10 -5.08
C GLY A 574 -13.89 -9.78 -6.45
N GLU A 575 -15.01 -9.83 -7.16
CA GLU A 575 -15.06 -10.48 -8.46
C GLU A 575 -14.97 -9.46 -9.61
N ILE A 576 -14.05 -9.72 -10.53
CA ILE A 576 -14.07 -9.20 -11.89
C ILE A 576 -14.63 -10.31 -12.78
N GLN A 577 -15.70 -10.01 -13.51
CA GLN A 577 -16.51 -11.04 -14.17
C GLN A 577 -15.70 -11.90 -15.15
N TYR A 578 -14.78 -11.31 -15.91
CA TYR A 578 -13.86 -12.01 -16.81
C TYR A 578 -12.46 -11.42 -16.75
N LEU A 579 -11.45 -12.24 -16.99
CA LEU A 579 -10.03 -11.87 -16.90
C LEU A 579 -9.64 -10.71 -17.82
N ASP A 580 -10.22 -10.60 -18.99
CA ASP A 580 -10.01 -9.50 -19.94
C ASP A 580 -10.32 -8.12 -19.33
N TYR A 581 -11.32 -8.06 -18.44
CA TYR A 581 -11.77 -6.82 -17.79
C TYR A 581 -10.99 -6.49 -16.53
N LEU A 582 -10.08 -7.38 -16.08
CA LEU A 582 -9.20 -7.09 -14.96
C LEU A 582 -8.39 -5.80 -15.18
N ILE A 583 -8.13 -5.42 -16.44
CA ILE A 583 -7.41 -4.19 -16.78
C ILE A 583 -8.07 -2.94 -16.17
N TYR A 584 -9.40 -2.90 -16.04
CA TYR A 584 -10.13 -1.78 -15.43
C TYR A 584 -9.97 -1.74 -13.91
N GLY A 585 -9.77 -2.90 -13.26
CA GLY A 585 -9.48 -3.03 -11.83
C GLY A 585 -7.99 -3.17 -11.50
N LEU A 586 -7.11 -3.21 -12.51
CA LEU A 586 -5.68 -3.50 -12.31
C LEU A 586 -4.96 -2.37 -11.58
N GLN A 587 -5.32 -1.11 -11.84
CA GLN A 587 -4.63 0.04 -11.27
C GLN A 587 -4.64 0.05 -9.74
N PRO A 588 -5.77 -0.05 -9.02
CA PRO A 588 -5.76 -0.12 -7.56
C PRO A 588 -5.04 -1.36 -7.03
N LEU A 589 -5.07 -2.48 -7.74
CA LEU A 589 -4.32 -3.67 -7.35
C LEU A 589 -2.80 -3.44 -7.44
N THR A 590 -2.34 -2.78 -8.49
CA THR A 590 -0.92 -2.47 -8.74
C THR A 590 -0.41 -1.36 -7.81
N ASP A 591 -1.13 -0.25 -7.74
CA ASP A 591 -0.68 0.96 -7.03
C ASP A 591 -0.76 0.78 -5.52
N ASP A 592 -1.82 0.13 -5.04
CA ASP A 592 -2.06 -0.02 -3.61
C ASP A 592 -1.55 -1.36 -3.06
N VAL A 593 -2.09 -2.48 -3.52
CA VAL A 593 -1.92 -3.77 -2.84
C VAL A 593 -0.60 -4.47 -3.19
N ALA A 594 -0.22 -4.51 -4.48
CA ALA A 594 0.94 -5.29 -4.94
C ALA A 594 2.25 -4.95 -4.22
N THR A 595 2.40 -3.71 -3.77
CA THR A 595 3.58 -3.26 -3.03
C THR A 595 3.28 -2.79 -1.60
N LEU A 596 2.06 -2.98 -1.11
CA LEU A 596 1.61 -2.48 0.19
C LEU A 596 2.49 -2.98 1.33
N HIS A 597 2.70 -4.29 1.40
CA HIS A 597 3.50 -4.92 2.44
C HIS A 597 4.96 -4.45 2.38
N TYR A 598 5.54 -4.35 1.16
CA TYR A 598 6.87 -3.79 0.94
C TYR A 598 6.97 -2.32 1.37
N ARG A 599 6.06 -1.46 0.90
CA ARG A 599 6.08 -0.02 1.18
C ARG A 599 5.95 0.31 2.67
N THR A 600 5.25 -0.54 3.42
CA THR A 600 5.01 -0.36 4.85
C THR A 600 6.03 -1.08 5.74
N GLY A 601 7.01 -1.79 5.17
CA GLY A 601 7.95 -2.61 5.97
C GLY A 601 7.23 -3.69 6.79
N GLY A 602 6.21 -4.32 6.22
CA GLY A 602 5.45 -5.39 6.87
C GLY A 602 4.42 -4.92 7.91
N GLN A 603 4.07 -3.64 7.93
CA GLN A 603 3.17 -3.10 8.95
C GLN A 603 1.69 -3.21 8.61
N GLN A 604 1.35 -3.28 7.33
CA GLN A 604 -0.03 -3.45 6.89
C GLN A 604 -0.21 -4.74 6.09
N SER A 605 -1.29 -5.44 6.40
CA SER A 605 -1.80 -6.57 5.63
C SER A 605 -3.10 -6.18 4.93
N CYS A 606 -3.28 -6.70 3.71
CA CYS A 606 -4.48 -6.50 2.89
C CYS A 606 -4.87 -7.84 2.23
N PRO A 607 -5.47 -8.78 2.97
CA PRO A 607 -5.76 -10.12 2.49
C PRO A 607 -6.98 -10.15 1.57
N VAL A 608 -6.93 -9.36 0.50
CA VAL A 608 -7.96 -9.34 -0.54
C VAL A 608 -7.82 -10.55 -1.46
N ILE A 609 -8.92 -11.17 -1.79
CA ILE A 609 -8.98 -12.21 -2.82
C ILE A 609 -9.69 -11.62 -4.04
N VAL A 610 -8.98 -11.57 -5.14
CA VAL A 610 -9.53 -11.22 -6.45
C VAL A 610 -9.93 -12.51 -7.14
N ARG A 611 -11.21 -12.65 -7.46
CA ARG A 611 -11.76 -13.76 -8.21
C ARG A 611 -12.06 -13.33 -9.63
N THR A 612 -11.62 -14.09 -10.60
CA THR A 612 -11.98 -13.88 -12.00
C THR A 612 -11.98 -15.21 -12.75
N ARG A 613 -12.50 -15.20 -13.94
CA ARG A 613 -12.53 -16.39 -14.83
C ARG A 613 -11.97 -16.06 -16.19
N GLY A 614 -11.22 -16.98 -16.74
CA GLY A 614 -10.56 -16.83 -18.03
C GLY A 614 -9.77 -18.09 -18.39
N HIS A 615 -8.60 -17.91 -18.99
CA HIS A 615 -7.72 -18.98 -19.40
C HIS A 615 -8.45 -20.00 -20.28
N ARG A 616 -8.89 -19.52 -21.45
CA ARG A 616 -9.61 -20.30 -22.44
C ARG A 616 -9.26 -19.80 -23.83
N LEU A 617 -8.71 -20.66 -24.66
CA LEU A 617 -8.29 -20.35 -26.02
C LEU A 617 -9.50 -20.30 -26.99
N GLU A 618 -10.26 -19.22 -26.97
CA GLU A 618 -11.46 -19.04 -27.84
C GLU A 618 -11.65 -17.60 -28.34
N GLY A 619 -10.59 -16.91 -28.65
CA GLY A 619 -10.63 -15.54 -29.16
C GLY A 619 -10.46 -14.46 -28.12
N ILE A 620 -10.78 -13.21 -28.46
CA ILE A 620 -10.71 -12.05 -27.59
C ILE A 620 -12.06 -11.77 -26.93
N TRP A 621 -12.05 -11.13 -25.77
CA TRP A 621 -13.18 -10.81 -24.89
C TRP A 621 -13.84 -12.06 -24.27
N HIS A 622 -14.06 -12.00 -22.96
CA HIS A 622 -14.68 -13.06 -22.14
C HIS A 622 -13.90 -14.38 -22.05
N SER A 623 -12.74 -14.50 -22.67
CA SER A 623 -11.97 -15.73 -22.71
C SER A 623 -10.45 -15.55 -22.76
N GLY A 624 -9.96 -14.32 -22.73
CA GLY A 624 -8.55 -13.99 -22.87
C GLY A 624 -7.66 -14.46 -21.73
N SER A 625 -6.37 -14.43 -21.97
CA SER A 625 -5.30 -14.82 -21.04
C SER A 625 -4.17 -13.79 -20.99
N PRO A 626 -4.41 -12.54 -20.52
CA PRO A 626 -3.40 -11.48 -20.52
C PRO A 626 -2.37 -11.66 -19.40
N MET A 627 -1.76 -12.85 -19.28
CA MET A 627 -0.90 -13.21 -18.16
C MET A 627 0.40 -12.39 -18.10
N GLY A 628 0.97 -12.04 -19.25
CA GLY A 628 2.17 -11.21 -19.30
C GLY A 628 1.99 -9.86 -18.59
N MET A 629 0.85 -9.20 -18.77
CA MET A 629 0.49 -7.97 -18.08
C MET A 629 0.37 -8.20 -16.55
N ILE A 630 -0.33 -9.25 -16.13
CA ILE A 630 -0.58 -9.59 -14.73
C ILE A 630 0.73 -9.87 -14.01
N LEU A 631 1.57 -10.73 -14.57
CA LEU A 631 2.84 -11.15 -13.96
C LEU A 631 3.85 -9.99 -13.83
N SER A 632 3.80 -9.02 -14.75
CA SER A 632 4.67 -7.84 -14.71
C SER A 632 4.24 -6.82 -13.66
N THR A 633 2.93 -6.72 -13.34
CA THR A 633 2.38 -5.65 -12.51
C THR A 633 2.02 -6.08 -11.09
N LEU A 634 1.54 -7.32 -10.89
CA LEU A 634 1.06 -7.81 -9.60
C LEU A 634 2.15 -8.50 -8.75
N ARG A 635 3.36 -7.96 -8.72
CA ARG A 635 4.41 -8.44 -7.80
C ARG A 635 3.96 -8.22 -6.35
N GLY A 636 4.02 -9.25 -5.52
CA GLY A 636 3.48 -9.21 -4.14
C GLY A 636 2.06 -9.80 -4.01
N PHE A 637 1.42 -10.20 -5.13
CA PHE A 637 0.24 -11.06 -5.14
C PHE A 637 0.64 -12.52 -5.31
N HIS A 638 -0.20 -13.41 -4.79
CA HIS A 638 -0.21 -14.81 -5.22
C HIS A 638 -1.11 -14.94 -6.46
N VAL A 639 -0.54 -15.34 -7.60
CA VAL A 639 -1.29 -15.55 -8.85
C VAL A 639 -1.51 -17.04 -9.03
N CYS A 640 -2.75 -17.46 -8.84
CA CYS A 640 -3.20 -18.84 -8.78
C CYS A 640 -4.04 -19.19 -10.02
N VAL A 641 -3.67 -20.24 -10.76
CA VAL A 641 -4.43 -20.69 -11.95
C VAL A 641 -4.75 -22.18 -11.79
N PRO A 642 -5.86 -22.51 -11.13
CA PRO A 642 -6.24 -23.90 -10.89
C PRO A 642 -6.58 -24.62 -12.19
N ARG A 643 -6.18 -25.89 -12.33
CA ARG A 643 -6.55 -26.73 -13.48
C ARG A 643 -8.00 -27.22 -13.43
N ASN A 644 -8.61 -27.16 -12.24
CA ASN A 644 -10.00 -27.60 -12.00
C ASN A 644 -10.59 -26.93 -10.75
N MET A 645 -11.86 -27.13 -10.42
CA MET A 645 -12.55 -26.42 -9.36
C MET A 645 -12.26 -26.97 -7.95
N VAL A 646 -11.88 -28.24 -7.83
CA VAL A 646 -11.36 -28.78 -6.56
C VAL A 646 -10.06 -28.08 -6.19
N GLN A 647 -9.13 -27.92 -7.14
CA GLN A 647 -7.88 -27.19 -6.91
C GLN A 647 -8.13 -25.70 -6.60
N ALA A 648 -9.15 -25.07 -7.25
CA ALA A 648 -9.53 -23.70 -6.92
C ALA A 648 -9.95 -23.57 -5.45
N ALA A 649 -10.75 -24.50 -4.92
CA ALA A 649 -11.13 -24.50 -3.50
C ALA A 649 -9.91 -24.65 -2.57
N CYS A 650 -8.89 -25.47 -2.92
CA CYS A 650 -7.63 -25.51 -2.17
C CYS A 650 -6.92 -24.16 -2.14
N MET A 651 -6.86 -23.47 -3.28
CA MET A 651 -6.20 -22.16 -3.38
C MET A 651 -6.93 -21.08 -2.56
N TYR A 652 -8.26 -21.07 -2.58
CA TYR A 652 -9.04 -20.18 -1.71
C TYR A 652 -8.79 -20.47 -0.24
N ASN A 653 -8.77 -21.73 0.20
CA ASN A 653 -8.48 -22.09 1.59
C ASN A 653 -7.07 -21.65 2.02
N THR A 654 -6.05 -21.81 1.16
CA THR A 654 -4.68 -21.34 1.44
C THR A 654 -4.66 -19.83 1.63
N LEU A 655 -5.28 -19.06 0.72
CA LEU A 655 -5.39 -17.61 0.84
C LEU A 655 -6.14 -17.17 2.10
N LEU A 656 -7.24 -17.85 2.45
CA LEU A 656 -8.05 -17.52 3.63
C LEU A 656 -7.35 -17.81 4.95
N GLN A 657 -6.35 -18.70 4.98
CA GLN A 657 -5.51 -18.96 6.13
C GLN A 657 -4.32 -18.00 6.24
N SER A 658 -4.09 -17.17 5.23
CA SER A 658 -2.97 -16.22 5.16
C SER A 658 -3.45 -14.77 5.24
N ASN A 659 -2.48 -13.85 5.38
CA ASN A 659 -2.68 -12.40 5.29
C ASN A 659 -2.21 -11.81 3.95
N ASP A 660 -1.77 -12.65 3.03
CA ASP A 660 -1.33 -12.23 1.70
C ASP A 660 -2.52 -12.01 0.74
N PRO A 661 -2.42 -11.08 -0.21
CA PRO A 661 -3.40 -10.92 -1.28
C PRO A 661 -3.25 -12.01 -2.35
N GLY A 662 -4.36 -12.41 -2.98
CA GLY A 662 -4.34 -13.40 -4.05
C GLY A 662 -5.28 -13.10 -5.20
N LEU A 663 -4.86 -13.48 -6.40
CA LEU A 663 -5.67 -13.51 -7.62
C LEU A 663 -5.91 -14.98 -8.00
N VAL A 664 -7.17 -15.41 -8.02
CA VAL A 664 -7.56 -16.74 -8.47
C VAL A 664 -8.24 -16.63 -9.82
N ILE A 665 -7.58 -17.20 -10.85
CA ILE A 665 -8.08 -17.21 -12.23
C ILE A 665 -8.74 -18.56 -12.49
N GLU A 666 -10.03 -18.66 -12.26
CA GLU A 666 -10.79 -19.88 -12.48
C GLU A 666 -10.88 -20.21 -13.97
N VAL A 667 -10.45 -21.40 -14.33
CA VAL A 667 -10.47 -21.89 -15.72
C VAL A 667 -11.90 -22.00 -16.22
N LEU A 668 -12.27 -21.21 -17.22
CA LEU A 668 -13.65 -21.06 -17.66
C LEU A 668 -14.31 -22.38 -18.09
N ASN A 669 -13.57 -23.25 -18.80
CA ASN A 669 -14.06 -24.54 -19.21
C ASN A 669 -14.32 -25.53 -18.07
N SER A 670 -13.68 -25.35 -16.91
CA SER A 670 -13.78 -26.26 -15.77
C SER A 670 -15.11 -26.16 -15.02
N TYR A 671 -15.89 -25.12 -15.22
CA TYR A 671 -17.22 -25.00 -14.59
C TYR A 671 -18.18 -26.12 -14.96
N ARG A 672 -18.07 -26.70 -16.16
CA ARG A 672 -18.91 -27.77 -16.65
C ARG A 672 -18.25 -29.15 -16.68
N LEU A 673 -16.99 -29.24 -16.27
CA LEU A 673 -16.31 -30.52 -16.10
C LEU A 673 -16.79 -31.20 -14.82
N LYS A 674 -16.91 -32.49 -14.85
CA LYS A 674 -17.32 -33.29 -13.69
C LYS A 674 -16.10 -33.74 -12.90
N GLU A 675 -16.16 -33.50 -11.60
CA GLU A 675 -15.15 -33.87 -10.62
C GLU A 675 -15.83 -34.53 -9.42
N LYS A 676 -15.12 -35.37 -8.67
CA LYS A 676 -15.60 -35.89 -7.39
C LYS A 676 -15.51 -34.81 -6.32
N LEU A 677 -16.58 -34.56 -5.56
CA LEU A 677 -16.61 -33.67 -4.43
C LEU A 677 -15.75 -34.22 -3.28
N PRO A 678 -14.67 -33.54 -2.81
CA PRO A 678 -13.92 -33.99 -1.65
C PRO A 678 -14.72 -33.88 -0.35
N GLU A 679 -14.51 -34.84 0.56
CA GLU A 679 -15.17 -34.83 1.87
C GLU A 679 -14.68 -33.70 2.79
N ASN A 680 -13.41 -33.29 2.61
CA ASN A 680 -12.75 -32.23 3.38
C ASN A 680 -12.63 -30.90 2.63
N ILE A 681 -13.58 -30.55 1.77
CA ILE A 681 -13.50 -29.39 0.86
C ILE A 681 -13.22 -28.06 1.58
N GLY A 682 -13.66 -27.89 2.82
CA GLY A 682 -13.40 -26.68 3.64
C GLY A 682 -12.03 -26.67 4.34
N GLU A 683 -11.26 -27.76 4.29
CA GLU A 683 -10.00 -27.90 5.02
C GLU A 683 -8.79 -28.11 4.09
N MET A 684 -9.02 -28.62 2.87
CA MET A 684 -7.97 -28.89 1.90
C MET A 684 -7.26 -27.61 1.46
N THR A 685 -5.92 -27.66 1.36
CA THR A 685 -5.06 -26.53 1.03
C THR A 685 -3.99 -26.95 0.04
N LEU A 686 -3.36 -25.96 -0.60
CA LEU A 686 -2.27 -26.15 -1.56
C LEU A 686 -1.06 -25.34 -1.12
N ALA A 687 0.12 -25.93 -1.17
CA ALA A 687 1.36 -25.19 -0.94
C ALA A 687 1.69 -24.32 -2.17
N PHE A 688 1.76 -23.00 -1.97
CA PHE A 688 2.04 -22.07 -3.06
C PHE A 688 3.52 -22.07 -3.46
N GLY A 689 3.78 -21.92 -4.75
CA GLY A 689 5.12 -21.99 -5.33
C GLY A 689 5.70 -23.40 -5.44
N VAL A 690 4.88 -24.42 -5.23
CA VAL A 690 5.29 -25.84 -5.36
C VAL A 690 4.57 -26.45 -6.55
N PRO A 691 5.28 -26.77 -7.67
CA PRO A 691 4.70 -27.44 -8.81
C PRO A 691 4.31 -28.90 -8.51
N GLU A 692 3.31 -29.42 -9.23
CA GLU A 692 2.88 -30.83 -9.15
C GLU A 692 3.29 -31.60 -10.40
N ILE A 693 3.95 -32.74 -10.23
CA ILE A 693 4.26 -33.65 -11.35
C ILE A 693 3.02 -34.52 -11.60
N LEU A 694 2.29 -34.20 -12.66
CA LEU A 694 1.07 -34.94 -13.06
C LEU A 694 1.37 -36.27 -13.74
N GLN A 695 2.52 -36.37 -14.41
CA GLN A 695 2.98 -37.58 -15.09
C GLN A 695 4.50 -37.60 -15.05
N GLN A 696 5.07 -38.74 -14.68
CA GLN A 696 6.52 -38.98 -14.74
C GLN A 696 6.95 -39.31 -16.17
N GLY A 697 8.15 -38.85 -16.55
CA GLY A 697 8.75 -39.09 -17.85
C GLY A 697 10.27 -38.92 -17.84
N SER A 698 10.94 -39.34 -18.92
CA SER A 698 12.40 -39.35 -19.03
C SER A 698 12.96 -38.60 -20.25
N ASP A 699 12.17 -38.31 -21.26
CA ASP A 699 12.70 -37.78 -22.52
C ASP A 699 12.51 -36.27 -22.69
N ILE A 700 11.43 -35.69 -22.14
CA ILE A 700 11.13 -34.28 -22.23
C ILE A 700 10.28 -33.82 -21.05
N THR A 701 10.64 -32.66 -20.47
CA THR A 701 9.83 -31.93 -19.48
C THR A 701 8.86 -30.98 -20.18
N ILE A 702 7.58 -31.09 -19.86
CA ILE A 702 6.53 -30.18 -20.35
C ILE A 702 5.98 -29.41 -19.15
N VAL A 703 6.09 -28.09 -19.21
CA VAL A 703 5.68 -27.17 -18.12
C VAL A 703 4.48 -26.37 -18.58
N SER A 704 3.42 -26.38 -17.80
CA SER A 704 2.20 -25.64 -18.09
C SER A 704 1.36 -25.44 -16.82
N TYR A 705 0.18 -24.85 -16.96
CA TYR A 705 -0.79 -24.60 -15.89
C TYR A 705 -2.23 -24.53 -16.46
N GLY A 706 -3.23 -24.54 -15.58
CA GLY A 706 -4.62 -24.25 -15.92
C GLY A 706 -5.21 -25.16 -17.00
N ALA A 707 -5.92 -24.59 -17.96
CA ALA A 707 -6.69 -25.32 -19.01
C ALA A 707 -5.80 -26.13 -19.97
N THR A 708 -4.60 -25.61 -20.28
CA THR A 708 -3.69 -26.23 -21.26
C THR A 708 -3.19 -27.60 -20.82
N LEU A 709 -3.11 -27.90 -19.52
CA LEU A 709 -2.69 -29.20 -19.01
C LEU A 709 -3.51 -30.34 -19.55
N ARG A 710 -4.84 -30.19 -19.68
CA ARG A 710 -5.72 -31.19 -20.21
C ARG A 710 -5.48 -31.47 -21.69
N ILE A 711 -5.17 -30.43 -22.46
CA ILE A 711 -4.82 -30.55 -23.88
C ILE A 711 -3.49 -31.29 -24.02
N ILE A 712 -2.51 -30.94 -23.18
CA ILE A 712 -1.18 -31.59 -23.16
C ILE A 712 -1.31 -33.05 -22.80
N GLN A 713 -2.14 -33.42 -21.81
CA GLN A 713 -2.40 -34.85 -21.48
C GLN A 713 -2.95 -35.63 -22.66
N GLN A 714 -3.79 -35.02 -23.52
CA GLN A 714 -4.25 -35.65 -24.75
C GLN A 714 -3.11 -35.78 -25.77
N ALA A 715 -2.29 -34.75 -25.95
CA ALA A 715 -1.13 -34.79 -26.85
C ALA A 715 -0.10 -35.85 -26.41
N ILE A 716 0.16 -36.00 -25.11
CA ILE A 716 1.06 -37.04 -24.59
C ILE A 716 0.59 -38.43 -24.96
N LYS A 717 -0.72 -38.73 -24.94
CA LYS A 717 -1.28 -40.02 -25.38
C LYS A 717 -1.03 -40.33 -26.86
N ILE A 718 -0.89 -39.30 -27.70
CA ILE A 718 -0.59 -39.41 -29.11
C ILE A 718 0.89 -39.70 -29.34
N VAL A 719 1.78 -39.11 -28.58
CA VAL A 719 3.22 -39.29 -28.78
C VAL A 719 3.78 -40.49 -28.03
N ALA A 720 3.13 -40.97 -26.97
CA ALA A 720 3.59 -42.14 -26.19
C ALA A 720 3.80 -43.41 -27.03
N PRO A 721 2.92 -43.79 -28.00
CA PRO A 721 3.15 -44.92 -28.90
C PRO A 721 4.38 -44.79 -29.80
N LEU A 722 4.91 -43.57 -29.97
CA LEU A 722 6.16 -43.29 -30.69
C LEU A 722 7.41 -43.50 -29.81
N GLY A 723 7.23 -43.98 -28.58
CA GLY A 723 8.30 -44.22 -27.62
C GLY A 723 8.80 -42.99 -26.88
N ILE A 724 8.06 -41.86 -26.89
CA ILE A 724 8.43 -40.62 -26.22
C ILE A 724 7.81 -40.59 -24.82
N SER A 725 8.65 -40.51 -23.79
CA SER A 725 8.28 -40.46 -22.38
C SER A 725 8.28 -39.00 -21.87
N CYS A 726 7.08 -38.42 -21.75
CA CYS A 726 6.91 -37.01 -21.33
C CYS A 726 6.69 -36.90 -19.82
N GLU A 727 7.44 -36.00 -19.16
CA GLU A 727 7.14 -35.54 -17.81
C GLU A 727 6.28 -34.30 -17.89
N LEU A 728 5.10 -34.31 -17.27
CA LEU A 728 4.15 -33.21 -17.27
C LEU A 728 4.11 -32.55 -15.89
N ILE A 729 4.34 -31.26 -15.84
CA ILE A 729 4.37 -30.45 -14.61
C ILE A 729 3.28 -29.39 -14.67
N ASP A 730 2.43 -29.37 -13.62
CA ASP A 730 1.48 -28.29 -13.33
C ASP A 730 2.15 -27.28 -12.41
N VAL A 731 2.31 -26.06 -12.89
CA VAL A 731 2.92 -24.96 -12.11
C VAL A 731 2.04 -24.52 -10.93
N GLN A 732 0.72 -24.62 -11.05
CA GLN A 732 -0.31 -24.27 -10.07
C GLN A 732 -0.37 -22.77 -9.73
N THR A 733 0.77 -22.18 -9.33
CA THR A 733 0.93 -20.74 -9.04
C THR A 733 2.03 -20.14 -9.91
N LEU A 734 1.72 -19.02 -10.56
CA LEU A 734 2.70 -18.27 -11.36
C LEU A 734 3.50 -17.25 -10.50
N LEU A 735 2.86 -16.73 -9.45
CA LEU A 735 3.53 -15.94 -8.42
C LEU A 735 3.09 -16.49 -7.04
N PRO A 736 4.02 -17.00 -6.21
CA PRO A 736 5.42 -17.30 -6.55
C PRO A 736 5.55 -18.50 -7.48
N PHE A 737 6.70 -18.57 -8.19
CA PHE A 737 6.97 -19.61 -9.16
C PHE A 737 8.06 -20.54 -8.64
N ASP A 738 7.79 -21.88 -8.60
CA ASP A 738 8.76 -22.96 -8.35
C ASP A 738 9.89 -22.64 -7.36
N ILE A 739 9.51 -22.34 -6.10
CA ILE A 739 10.45 -21.87 -5.06
C ILE A 739 11.47 -22.94 -4.63
N HIS A 740 11.24 -24.20 -4.97
CA HIS A 740 12.13 -25.34 -4.64
C HIS A 740 12.89 -25.89 -5.86
N HIS A 741 12.77 -25.24 -7.02
CA HIS A 741 13.43 -25.61 -8.28
C HIS A 741 13.10 -27.05 -8.75
N GLU A 742 11.84 -27.46 -8.57
CA GLU A 742 11.37 -28.80 -8.97
C GLU A 742 11.39 -28.97 -10.50
N ILE A 743 11.10 -27.89 -11.24
CA ILE A 743 11.16 -27.89 -12.71
C ILE A 743 12.59 -28.05 -13.19
N LEU A 744 13.55 -27.40 -12.51
CA LEU A 744 14.97 -27.58 -12.81
C LEU A 744 15.43 -29.04 -12.57
N LYS A 745 14.96 -29.69 -11.49
CA LYS A 745 15.28 -31.12 -11.23
C LYS A 745 14.73 -32.02 -12.33
N SER A 746 13.53 -31.74 -12.84
CA SER A 746 12.98 -32.43 -14.00
C SER A 746 13.84 -32.23 -15.25
N LEU A 747 14.23 -30.99 -15.54
CA LEU A 747 15.11 -30.68 -16.68
C LEU A 747 16.46 -31.38 -16.58
N GLN A 748 17.06 -31.50 -15.40
CA GLN A 748 18.31 -32.25 -15.18
C GLN A 748 18.19 -33.73 -15.55
N LYS A 749 16.98 -34.31 -15.43
CA LYS A 749 16.68 -35.69 -15.79
C LYS A 749 16.44 -35.86 -17.30
N THR A 750 15.67 -34.95 -17.91
CA THR A 750 15.17 -35.10 -19.29
C THR A 750 16.04 -34.40 -20.33
N ASN A 751 16.84 -33.41 -19.93
CA ASN A 751 17.71 -32.56 -20.76
C ASN A 751 16.98 -31.80 -21.90
N ARG A 752 15.63 -31.82 -21.91
CA ARG A 752 14.74 -31.15 -22.88
C ARG A 752 13.55 -30.57 -22.15
N ILE A 753 13.18 -29.33 -22.54
CA ILE A 753 12.05 -28.65 -21.91
C ILE A 753 11.24 -27.85 -22.92
N VAL A 754 9.91 -27.87 -22.74
CA VAL A 754 8.96 -27.04 -23.46
C VAL A 754 7.99 -26.39 -22.46
N PHE A 755 7.77 -25.08 -22.65
CA PHE A 755 6.78 -24.31 -21.90
C PHE A 755 5.55 -24.09 -22.78
N VAL A 756 4.37 -24.42 -22.27
CA VAL A 756 3.13 -24.38 -23.05
C VAL A 756 2.11 -23.50 -22.36
N ASP A 757 1.51 -22.61 -23.10
CA ASP A 757 0.42 -21.74 -22.65
C ASP A 757 -0.47 -21.32 -23.81
N GLU A 758 -1.64 -20.82 -23.51
CA GLU A 758 -2.58 -20.23 -24.47
C GLU A 758 -2.37 -18.73 -24.67
N ASP A 759 -1.51 -18.08 -23.86
CA ASP A 759 -1.17 -16.67 -23.98
C ASP A 759 -0.36 -16.41 -25.27
N VAL A 760 -0.29 -15.16 -25.67
CA VAL A 760 0.52 -14.72 -26.82
C VAL A 760 2.03 -14.94 -26.58
N PRO A 761 2.86 -15.05 -27.65
CA PRO A 761 4.31 -15.09 -27.50
C PRO A 761 4.81 -13.90 -26.67
N GLY A 762 5.66 -14.16 -25.68
CA GLY A 762 6.13 -13.14 -24.73
C GLY A 762 5.31 -13.01 -23.44
N GLY A 763 4.22 -13.77 -23.30
CA GLY A 763 3.40 -13.83 -22.08
C GLY A 763 3.97 -14.77 -20.99
N ALA A 764 3.12 -15.59 -20.37
CA ALA A 764 3.54 -16.46 -19.27
C ALA A 764 4.62 -17.48 -19.64
N THR A 765 4.67 -17.96 -20.89
CA THR A 765 5.74 -18.86 -21.34
C THR A 765 7.12 -18.18 -21.29
N ALA A 766 7.22 -16.90 -21.64
CA ALA A 766 8.47 -16.16 -21.53
C ALA A 766 8.89 -15.96 -20.07
N PHE A 767 7.93 -15.70 -19.19
CA PHE A 767 8.17 -15.62 -17.74
C PHE A 767 8.71 -16.95 -17.18
N MET A 768 8.05 -18.08 -17.47
CA MET A 768 8.48 -19.40 -17.02
C MET A 768 9.86 -19.79 -17.59
N TYR A 769 10.10 -19.47 -18.87
CA TYR A 769 11.38 -19.67 -19.54
C TYR A 769 12.51 -18.92 -18.83
N ASN A 770 12.32 -17.62 -18.58
CA ASN A 770 13.31 -16.80 -17.85
C ASN A 770 13.60 -17.38 -16.45
N LYS A 771 12.54 -17.73 -15.70
CA LYS A 771 12.69 -18.32 -14.35
C LYS A 771 13.52 -19.58 -14.34
N VAL A 772 13.21 -20.55 -15.20
CA VAL A 772 13.89 -21.86 -15.19
C VAL A 772 15.27 -21.79 -15.83
N LEU A 773 15.38 -21.17 -17.01
CA LEU A 773 16.62 -21.25 -17.77
C LEU A 773 17.66 -20.21 -17.33
N GLU A 774 17.24 -18.97 -17.02
CA GLU A 774 18.16 -17.91 -16.64
C GLU A 774 18.35 -17.85 -15.10
N GLU A 775 17.28 -17.62 -14.33
CA GLU A 775 17.39 -17.40 -12.89
C GLU A 775 17.82 -18.69 -12.15
N GLN A 776 17.25 -19.86 -12.49
CA GLN A 776 17.63 -21.15 -11.89
C GLN A 776 18.83 -21.81 -12.61
N GLY A 777 19.32 -21.24 -13.70
CA GLY A 777 20.50 -21.71 -14.44
C GLY A 777 20.27 -22.99 -15.25
N GLY A 778 19.04 -23.25 -15.67
CA GLY A 778 18.63 -24.46 -16.39
C GLY A 778 19.28 -24.64 -17.77
N TYR A 779 19.76 -23.56 -18.41
CA TYR A 779 20.40 -23.61 -19.73
C TYR A 779 21.59 -24.58 -19.77
N LYS A 780 22.24 -24.86 -18.62
CA LYS A 780 23.41 -25.77 -18.52
C LYS A 780 23.07 -27.24 -18.78
N TYR A 781 21.78 -27.58 -18.71
CA TYR A 781 21.31 -28.98 -18.79
C TYR A 781 20.59 -29.28 -20.10
N LEU A 782 20.59 -28.34 -21.07
CA LEU A 782 19.89 -28.52 -22.33
C LEU A 782 20.73 -29.27 -23.38
N ASP A 783 20.19 -30.37 -23.91
CA ASP A 783 20.72 -31.04 -25.12
C ASP A 783 20.33 -30.30 -26.42
N VAL A 784 19.19 -29.66 -26.41
CA VAL A 784 18.62 -28.88 -27.54
C VAL A 784 18.00 -27.58 -27.04
N ALA A 785 17.79 -26.63 -27.93
CA ALA A 785 17.14 -25.36 -27.57
C ALA A 785 15.77 -25.59 -26.93
N ALA A 786 15.53 -25.00 -25.76
CA ALA A 786 14.21 -24.97 -25.13
C ALA A 786 13.20 -24.31 -26.08
N ARG A 787 11.93 -24.70 -25.99
CA ARG A 787 10.86 -24.21 -26.85
C ARG A 787 9.69 -23.68 -26.01
N THR A 788 8.97 -22.75 -26.60
CA THR A 788 7.66 -22.29 -26.14
C THR A 788 6.61 -22.67 -27.17
N ILE A 789 5.43 -23.05 -26.69
CA ILE A 789 4.23 -23.25 -27.51
C ILE A 789 3.18 -22.28 -26.97
N THR A 790 2.71 -21.40 -27.81
CA THR A 790 1.79 -20.30 -27.50
C THR A 790 0.65 -20.25 -28.51
N ALA A 791 -0.37 -19.41 -28.27
CA ALA A 791 -1.48 -19.19 -29.19
C ALA A 791 -1.05 -18.46 -30.47
#